data_3b0bbad5eebdd774d392a59555c4c3c4
#
_entry.id   3b0bbad5eebdd774d392a59555c4c3c4
#
_cell.length_a   1.000
_cell.length_b   1.000
_cell.length_c   1.000
_cell.angle_alpha   90.00
_cell.angle_beta   90.00
_cell.angle_gamma   90.00
#
_symmetry.space_group_name_H-M   'P 1'
#
loop_
_entity.id
_entity.type
_entity.pdbx_description
1 polymer ?
#
loop_
_entity_poly.entity_id
_entity_poly.type
_entity_poly.pdbx_seq_one_letter_code
_entity_poly.pdbx_strand_id
1 'polypeptide(L)'
;MNEKVTSIPELFGSMVFTQEQMRQRLPAHIYDAWQQCLVQGTSLDRSIADEIASAMKDWAIEKGATHYTHWFQPMTGFTAEKHDSFIAPQGPTGVLMELSGKELSRGEADASSFPSGGLRATFEARGYTAWDPTSYAFVKDKTLYIPTIFCSYGGETLDKKTPLLRSMKLLDTQSIRILRLFGNTEAQHVTAQVGPEQEYFLIDKEMYRRREDLVLCGRTLFGARPPKGQELDDHYYGAIKPRVAEFMHELDQELWKVGVPAKTEHNEVAPAQHEVAQVYSDANSTCDHNQLTMEFLKKVADRHGLVCLLHEKPFAGINGSGKHDNWSLATDTGENLLKPGKTPSQNAQFLLFLAAFIKGVDEYQDMLRCCVSYPGNDHRLGANEAPPAIISVFLGDELTAILDSIINGQAYVDKAKRKLEIGVDTLPEIPQDTTDRNRTSPLAFTGNKFEFRMLGSSQSIASPNVVLNTIMAQELEEFADILEQSNDFRADLQNLLHDTFKAHQRIIFNGNGYGGDWVREARRRGLSNLRDTVDCMPAYIDPKNIRLFSGHNILSETEMRARYEIHLENYCKVTSIEAATLRDMVMRGILPAVNRYTADLTQAILHKRELVVPCRVEEDLLSKLSGLTASLYDTMAAMEQAMDQAPDAEGGIEAARYYREEIGRRMEEARQSIDRLESLTAAEYWPYPTYADILFSV
;
A
#
# COMPACT_ATOMS: atom_id res chain seq x y z
N MET A 1 12.71 -27.63 -28.26
CA MET A 1 12.83 -28.48 -27.07
C MET A 1 11.49 -28.39 -26.36
N ASN A 2 10.78 -29.50 -26.15
CA ASN A 2 9.54 -29.48 -25.36
C ASN A 2 9.94 -29.08 -23.93
N GLU A 3 9.65 -27.85 -23.53
CA GLU A 3 9.69 -27.49 -22.12
C GLU A 3 8.72 -28.45 -21.39
N LYS A 4 9.25 -29.22 -20.45
CA LYS A 4 8.42 -29.97 -19.53
C LYS A 4 7.54 -28.94 -18.83
N VAL A 5 6.24 -29.00 -19.05
CA VAL A 5 5.27 -28.20 -18.30
C VAL A 5 5.43 -28.62 -16.85
N THR A 6 6.13 -27.82 -16.07
CA THR A 6 6.26 -28.01 -14.62
C THR A 6 4.88 -27.77 -14.02
N SER A 7 4.36 -28.69 -13.23
CA SER A 7 3.05 -28.50 -12.60
C SER A 7 3.11 -27.37 -11.59
N ILE A 8 2.03 -26.61 -11.42
CA ILE A 8 1.96 -25.50 -10.43
C ILE A 8 2.39 -25.96 -9.02
N PRO A 9 1.94 -27.13 -8.51
CA PRO A 9 2.41 -27.63 -7.21
C PRO A 9 3.93 -27.87 -7.11
N GLU A 10 4.59 -28.25 -8.21
CA GLU A 10 6.06 -28.41 -8.25
C GLU A 10 6.79 -27.07 -8.36
N LEU A 11 6.16 -26.08 -8.98
CA LEU A 11 6.70 -24.75 -9.16
C LEU A 11 6.61 -23.91 -7.87
N PHE A 12 5.46 -24.03 -7.16
CA PHE A 12 5.17 -23.20 -5.99
C PHE A 12 6.19 -23.43 -4.87
N GLY A 13 6.82 -22.33 -4.43
CA GLY A 13 7.85 -22.35 -3.39
C GLY A 13 9.15 -23.05 -3.79
N SER A 14 9.35 -23.37 -5.09
CA SER A 14 10.55 -24.08 -5.56
C SER A 14 11.85 -23.31 -5.29
N MET A 15 11.75 -21.98 -5.09
CA MET A 15 12.85 -21.10 -4.74
C MET A 15 12.75 -20.56 -3.30
N VAL A 16 12.03 -21.25 -2.41
CA VAL A 16 11.87 -20.88 -0.99
C VAL A 16 12.50 -21.96 -0.12
N PHE A 17 13.25 -21.54 0.91
CA PHE A 17 13.79 -22.42 1.94
C PHE A 17 12.70 -22.70 2.99
N THR A 18 11.78 -23.59 2.63
CA THR A 18 10.59 -23.93 3.41
C THR A 18 10.89 -24.77 4.64
N GLN A 19 9.90 -24.95 5.53
CA GLN A 19 9.99 -25.92 6.63
C GLN A 19 10.34 -27.33 6.17
N GLU A 20 9.81 -27.74 5.03
CA GLU A 20 10.12 -29.05 4.45
C GLU A 20 11.59 -29.15 4.06
N GLN A 21 12.16 -28.12 3.42
CA GLN A 21 13.59 -28.04 3.11
C GLN A 21 14.44 -28.07 4.38
N MET A 22 14.05 -27.34 5.42
CA MET A 22 14.72 -27.39 6.71
C MET A 22 14.68 -28.78 7.34
N ARG A 23 13.51 -29.42 7.37
CA ARG A 23 13.33 -30.76 7.92
C ARG A 23 14.14 -31.83 7.22
N GLN A 24 14.32 -31.71 5.91
CA GLN A 24 15.10 -32.66 5.10
C GLN A 24 16.62 -32.49 5.28
N ARG A 25 17.09 -31.28 5.62
CA ARG A 25 18.50 -30.91 5.59
C ARG A 25 19.12 -30.73 6.98
N LEU A 26 18.29 -30.45 7.98
CA LEU A 26 18.77 -30.25 9.35
C LEU A 26 18.69 -31.54 10.17
N PRO A 27 19.63 -31.76 11.11
CA PRO A 27 19.46 -32.76 12.15
C PRO A 27 18.16 -32.52 12.93
N ALA A 28 17.46 -33.62 13.30
CA ALA A 28 16.15 -33.51 13.93
C ALA A 28 16.14 -32.59 15.17
N HIS A 29 17.16 -32.71 16.02
CA HIS A 29 17.26 -31.86 17.24
C HIS A 29 17.44 -30.38 16.94
N ILE A 30 18.08 -30.00 15.83
CA ILE A 30 18.21 -28.60 15.38
C ILE A 30 16.88 -28.08 14.86
N TYR A 31 16.20 -28.89 14.03
CA TYR A 31 14.87 -28.53 13.53
C TYR A 31 13.86 -28.35 14.67
N ASP A 32 13.83 -29.28 15.64
CA ASP A 32 12.94 -29.20 16.79
C ASP A 32 13.25 -27.99 17.68
N ALA A 33 14.53 -27.67 17.90
CA ALA A 33 14.93 -26.48 18.64
C ALA A 33 14.52 -25.19 17.92
N TRP A 34 14.66 -25.13 16.59
CA TRP A 34 14.18 -23.99 15.80
C TRP A 34 12.64 -23.84 15.92
N GLN A 35 11.89 -24.93 15.79
CA GLN A 35 10.43 -24.93 15.98
C GLN A 35 10.04 -24.43 17.38
N GLN A 36 10.72 -24.89 18.42
CA GLN A 36 10.47 -24.44 19.80
C GLN A 36 10.73 -22.94 19.96
N CYS A 37 11.81 -22.41 19.37
CA CYS A 37 12.09 -20.98 19.40
C CYS A 37 10.96 -20.16 18.74
N LEU A 38 10.40 -20.62 17.62
CA LEU A 38 9.27 -19.95 16.97
C LEU A 38 8.02 -19.95 17.85
N VAL A 39 7.65 -21.10 18.41
CA VAL A 39 6.47 -21.25 19.27
C VAL A 39 6.60 -20.47 20.56
N GLN A 40 7.79 -20.46 21.17
CA GLN A 40 8.04 -19.79 22.46
C GLN A 40 8.42 -18.31 22.30
N GLY A 41 8.68 -17.83 21.10
CA GLY A 41 9.16 -16.47 20.84
C GLY A 41 10.53 -16.18 21.45
N THR A 42 11.41 -17.18 21.51
CA THR A 42 12.76 -17.06 22.08
C THR A 42 13.82 -16.92 20.99
N SER A 43 14.96 -16.30 21.33
CA SER A 43 16.09 -16.17 20.40
C SER A 43 16.78 -17.52 20.16
N LEU A 44 17.24 -17.73 18.93
CA LEU A 44 18.04 -18.90 18.56
C LEU A 44 19.44 -18.87 19.17
N ASP A 45 19.90 -20.01 19.68
CA ASP A 45 21.30 -20.20 20.07
C ASP A 45 22.21 -20.14 18.82
N ARG A 46 23.43 -19.67 19.01
CA ARG A 46 24.42 -19.52 17.95
C ARG A 46 24.73 -20.84 17.22
N SER A 47 24.81 -21.94 17.96
CA SER A 47 25.11 -23.24 17.38
C SER A 47 24.00 -23.74 16.48
N ILE A 48 22.76 -23.45 16.82
CA ILE A 48 21.56 -23.72 15.98
C ILE A 48 21.61 -22.86 14.71
N ALA A 49 21.96 -21.59 14.84
CA ALA A 49 22.07 -20.67 13.72
C ALA A 49 23.18 -21.07 12.73
N ASP A 50 24.32 -21.60 13.20
CA ASP A 50 25.42 -22.09 12.34
C ASP A 50 24.96 -23.28 11.46
N GLU A 51 24.24 -24.23 12.04
CA GLU A 51 23.70 -25.39 11.30
C GLU A 51 22.64 -24.97 10.27
N ILE A 52 21.75 -24.08 10.65
CA ILE A 52 20.72 -23.55 9.72
C ILE A 52 21.38 -22.76 8.58
N ALA A 53 22.36 -21.92 8.88
CA ALA A 53 23.09 -21.13 7.88
C ALA A 53 23.80 -22.03 6.86
N SER A 54 24.45 -23.10 7.33
CA SER A 54 25.11 -24.07 6.45
C SER A 54 24.11 -24.77 5.53
N ALA A 55 23.01 -25.28 6.08
CA ALA A 55 21.96 -25.95 5.29
C ALA A 55 21.28 -25.00 4.29
N MET A 56 21.00 -23.75 4.69
CA MET A 56 20.41 -22.71 3.85
C MET A 56 21.35 -22.34 2.70
N LYS A 57 22.64 -22.16 2.97
CA LYS A 57 23.66 -21.88 1.95
C LYS A 57 23.77 -23.03 0.95
N ASP A 58 23.88 -24.29 1.40
CA ASP A 58 23.99 -25.44 0.52
C ASP A 58 22.79 -25.57 -0.39
N TRP A 59 21.59 -25.39 0.14
CA TRP A 59 20.36 -25.32 -0.64
C TRP A 59 20.37 -24.16 -1.66
N ALA A 60 20.80 -22.98 -1.24
CA ALA A 60 20.84 -21.81 -2.11
C ALA A 60 21.84 -22.00 -3.27
N ILE A 61 22.99 -22.61 -3.02
CA ILE A 61 23.98 -22.97 -4.05
C ILE A 61 23.38 -23.97 -5.05
N GLU A 62 22.65 -24.99 -4.60
CA GLU A 62 21.93 -25.93 -5.46
C GLU A 62 20.89 -25.22 -6.36
N LYS A 63 20.30 -24.11 -5.86
CA LYS A 63 19.41 -23.24 -6.63
C LYS A 63 20.13 -22.22 -7.52
N GLY A 64 21.47 -22.24 -7.53
CA GLY A 64 22.32 -21.39 -8.38
C GLY A 64 22.72 -20.08 -7.76
N ALA A 65 22.49 -19.88 -6.47
CA ALA A 65 22.91 -18.66 -5.77
C ALA A 65 24.43 -18.62 -5.58
N THR A 66 25.00 -17.44 -5.72
CA THR A 66 26.43 -17.14 -5.48
C THR A 66 26.63 -16.09 -4.40
N HIS A 67 25.55 -15.38 -4.07
CA HIS A 67 25.50 -14.29 -3.10
C HIS A 67 24.35 -14.48 -2.15
N TYR A 68 24.39 -13.74 -1.03
CA TYR A 68 23.27 -13.57 -0.12
C TYR A 68 23.07 -12.09 0.19
N THR A 69 21.90 -11.73 0.67
CA THR A 69 21.57 -10.38 1.13
C THR A 69 20.64 -10.43 2.33
N HIS A 70 20.87 -9.52 3.27
CA HIS A 70 19.89 -9.19 4.29
C HIS A 70 18.86 -8.23 3.67
N TRP A 71 17.66 -8.75 3.46
CA TRP A 71 16.58 -8.07 2.77
C TRP A 71 15.58 -7.51 3.78
N PHE A 72 15.32 -6.21 3.73
CA PHE A 72 14.41 -5.55 4.65
C PHE A 72 13.58 -4.44 3.96
N GLN A 73 12.51 -4.00 4.63
CA GLN A 73 11.61 -2.94 4.17
C GLN A 73 11.99 -1.63 4.89
N PRO A 74 12.71 -0.68 4.24
CA PRO A 74 13.08 0.59 4.84
C PRO A 74 11.86 1.49 5.08
N MET A 75 12.01 2.55 5.87
CA MET A 75 10.95 3.53 6.10
C MET A 75 10.51 4.23 4.81
N THR A 76 11.43 4.43 3.87
CA THR A 76 11.17 4.97 2.53
C THR A 76 11.59 3.99 1.45
N GLY A 77 10.94 4.02 0.29
CA GLY A 77 11.20 3.08 -0.79
C GLY A 77 10.55 1.70 -0.59
N PHE A 78 10.92 0.73 -1.42
CA PHE A 78 10.31 -0.61 -1.41
C PHE A 78 11.10 -1.58 -0.53
N THR A 79 12.33 -1.88 -0.94
CA THR A 79 13.22 -2.81 -0.26
C THR A 79 14.64 -2.28 -0.26
N ALA A 80 15.45 -2.78 0.68
CA ALA A 80 16.88 -2.52 0.73
C ALA A 80 17.65 -3.84 0.76
N GLU A 81 18.75 -3.89 0.04
CA GLU A 81 19.58 -5.08 -0.13
C GLU A 81 21.05 -4.68 -0.32
N LYS A 82 21.93 -5.51 0.23
CA LYS A 82 23.38 -5.42 0.04
C LYS A 82 23.90 -6.84 -0.21
N HIS A 83 24.34 -7.10 -1.43
CA HIS A 83 24.77 -8.44 -1.83
C HIS A 83 26.18 -8.72 -1.40
N ASP A 84 26.36 -9.72 -0.53
CA ASP A 84 27.65 -10.28 -0.15
C ASP A 84 27.82 -11.66 -0.80
N SER A 85 29.00 -11.97 -1.33
CA SER A 85 29.27 -13.29 -1.88
C SER A 85 29.53 -14.31 -0.77
N PHE A 86 29.21 -15.59 -1.04
CA PHE A 86 29.55 -16.67 -0.10
C PHE A 86 31.07 -16.94 0.03
N ILE A 87 31.93 -16.16 -0.62
CA ILE A 87 33.37 -16.42 -0.68
C ILE A 87 34.03 -16.16 0.68
N ALA A 88 34.64 -17.20 1.26
CA ALA A 88 35.57 -17.11 2.38
C ALA A 88 36.97 -17.50 1.91
N PRO A 89 38.03 -16.71 2.18
CA PRO A 89 39.39 -17.02 1.76
C PRO A 89 39.90 -18.32 2.41
N GLN A 90 40.49 -19.21 1.61
CA GLN A 90 41.17 -20.41 2.05
C GLN A 90 42.61 -20.39 1.56
N GLY A 91 43.51 -19.89 2.38
CA GLY A 91 44.90 -19.70 2.01
C GLY A 91 45.11 -18.59 0.96
N PRO A 92 46.27 -18.53 0.30
CA PRO A 92 46.63 -17.42 -0.59
C PRO A 92 45.87 -17.38 -1.92
N THR A 93 45.35 -18.53 -2.36
CA THR A 93 44.75 -18.66 -3.73
C THR A 93 43.46 -19.45 -3.76
N GLY A 94 42.99 -19.96 -2.63
CA GLY A 94 41.75 -20.74 -2.51
C GLY A 94 40.63 -19.95 -1.90
N VAL A 95 39.40 -20.39 -2.20
CA VAL A 95 38.14 -19.89 -1.57
C VAL A 95 37.27 -21.07 -1.17
N LEU A 96 36.52 -20.87 -0.11
CA LEU A 96 35.38 -21.71 0.29
C LEU A 96 34.09 -20.93 0.06
N MET A 97 32.99 -21.66 0.00
CA MET A 97 31.65 -21.08 0.05
C MET A 97 31.13 -21.25 1.48
N GLU A 98 30.92 -20.15 2.19
CA GLU A 98 30.53 -20.13 3.60
C GLU A 98 29.39 -19.14 3.86
N LEU A 99 28.52 -19.47 4.78
CA LEU A 99 27.59 -18.59 5.46
C LEU A 99 27.57 -19.04 6.93
N SER A 100 28.09 -18.23 7.83
CA SER A 100 28.09 -18.54 9.25
C SER A 100 26.75 -18.18 9.90
N GLY A 101 26.43 -18.80 11.03
CA GLY A 101 25.26 -18.43 11.83
C GLY A 101 25.31 -16.98 12.31
N LYS A 102 26.50 -16.40 12.47
CA LYS A 102 26.67 -14.98 12.76
C LYS A 102 26.20 -14.13 11.57
N GLU A 103 26.60 -14.49 10.36
CA GLU A 103 26.20 -13.78 9.13
C GLU A 103 24.73 -13.98 8.79
N LEU A 104 24.16 -15.16 9.07
CA LEU A 104 22.72 -15.38 8.97
C LEU A 104 21.96 -14.49 9.95
N SER A 105 22.35 -14.55 11.24
CA SER A 105 21.57 -13.94 12.33
C SER A 105 21.67 -12.43 12.38
N ARG A 106 22.79 -11.85 11.94
CA ARG A 106 23.07 -10.43 12.09
C ARG A 106 24.01 -9.91 11.00
N GLY A 107 23.63 -8.79 10.38
CA GLY A 107 24.47 -8.00 9.50
C GLY A 107 24.73 -6.60 10.06
N GLU A 108 25.80 -5.98 9.57
CA GLU A 108 26.07 -4.56 9.78
C GLU A 108 25.85 -3.84 8.44
N ALA A 109 24.77 -3.06 8.37
CA ALA A 109 24.48 -2.22 7.21
C ALA A 109 24.99 -0.79 7.46
N ASP A 110 25.34 -0.10 6.38
CA ASP A 110 25.61 1.33 6.44
C ASP A 110 24.28 2.11 6.52
N ALA A 111 24.02 2.72 7.66
CA ALA A 111 22.80 3.50 7.91
C ALA A 111 22.95 4.98 7.51
N SER A 112 24.13 5.43 7.05
CA SER A 112 24.40 6.85 6.79
C SER A 112 23.52 7.45 5.69
N SER A 113 23.13 6.63 4.71
CA SER A 113 22.30 7.05 3.58
C SER A 113 20.79 6.89 3.79
N PHE A 114 20.38 6.23 4.89
CA PHE A 114 18.95 6.06 5.17
C PHE A 114 18.39 7.26 5.92
N PRO A 115 17.16 7.71 5.59
CA PRO A 115 16.47 8.76 6.35
C PRO A 115 16.35 8.34 7.82
N SER A 116 16.74 9.21 8.74
CA SER A 116 16.72 8.90 10.16
C SER A 116 15.79 9.79 10.98
N GLY A 117 15.34 10.95 10.44
CA GLY A 117 14.50 11.87 11.17
C GLY A 117 15.05 12.27 12.54
N GLY A 118 16.38 12.38 12.67
CA GLY A 118 17.04 12.70 13.93
C GLY A 118 17.32 11.52 14.86
N LEU A 119 17.00 10.28 14.46
CA LEU A 119 17.31 9.07 15.27
C LEU A 119 18.80 8.78 15.42
N ARG A 120 19.64 9.38 14.61
CA ARG A 120 21.09 9.21 14.67
C ARG A 120 21.81 10.54 14.44
N ALA A 121 23.01 10.69 15.00
CA ALA A 121 23.88 11.79 14.66
C ALA A 121 24.47 11.62 13.23
N THR A 122 24.81 12.71 12.57
CA THR A 122 25.31 12.71 11.19
C THR A 122 26.56 11.82 10.98
N PHE A 123 27.40 11.70 12.02
CA PHE A 123 28.62 10.89 11.97
C PHE A 123 28.37 9.40 12.27
N GLU A 124 27.19 9.01 12.70
CA GLU A 124 26.85 7.61 12.97
C GLU A 124 26.46 6.91 11.66
N ALA A 125 27.25 5.93 11.24
CA ALA A 125 27.03 5.21 10.00
C ALA A 125 26.55 3.76 10.22
N ARG A 126 26.69 3.20 11.43
CA ARG A 126 26.30 1.81 11.69
C ARG A 126 24.81 1.64 11.84
N GLY A 127 24.27 0.63 11.13
CA GLY A 127 22.99 0.02 11.40
C GLY A 127 23.13 -1.49 11.52
N TYR A 128 22.12 -2.13 12.09
CA TYR A 128 22.10 -3.57 12.26
C TYR A 128 20.88 -4.18 11.61
N THR A 129 21.10 -5.27 10.87
CA THR A 129 20.04 -6.16 10.43
C THR A 129 19.99 -7.37 11.34
N ALA A 130 18.81 -7.90 11.60
CA ALA A 130 18.62 -9.15 12.32
C ALA A 130 17.64 -10.04 11.55
N TRP A 131 18.02 -11.33 11.40
CA TRP A 131 17.19 -12.30 10.73
C TRP A 131 15.83 -12.45 11.41
N ASP A 132 14.76 -12.47 10.59
CA ASP A 132 13.43 -12.84 11.02
C ASP A 132 13.15 -14.31 10.68
N PRO A 133 13.24 -15.23 11.66
CA PRO A 133 13.02 -16.65 11.41
C PRO A 133 11.55 -17.01 11.15
N THR A 134 10.62 -16.07 11.29
CA THR A 134 9.19 -16.24 11.00
C THR A 134 8.85 -16.00 9.53
N SER A 135 9.80 -15.51 8.73
CA SER A 135 9.67 -15.33 7.29
C SER A 135 10.71 -16.18 6.56
N TYR A 136 10.30 -16.87 5.49
CA TYR A 136 11.18 -17.80 4.78
C TYR A 136 12.17 -17.07 3.87
N ALA A 137 13.43 -17.52 3.91
CA ALA A 137 14.45 -17.12 2.95
C ALA A 137 14.15 -17.72 1.56
N PHE A 138 14.52 -17.00 0.51
CA PHE A 138 14.25 -17.40 -0.87
C PHE A 138 15.42 -17.04 -1.80
N VAL A 139 15.48 -17.70 -2.96
CA VAL A 139 16.48 -17.39 -4.00
C VAL A 139 15.81 -16.66 -5.16
N LYS A 140 16.37 -15.50 -5.51
CA LYS A 140 15.99 -14.67 -6.66
C LYS A 140 17.27 -14.12 -7.31
N ASP A 141 17.34 -14.06 -8.62
CA ASP A 141 18.47 -13.48 -9.37
C ASP A 141 19.86 -14.00 -8.92
N LYS A 142 19.97 -15.31 -8.64
CA LYS A 142 21.19 -15.97 -8.16
C LYS A 142 21.69 -15.47 -6.78
N THR A 143 20.82 -14.88 -5.99
CA THR A 143 21.09 -14.39 -4.64
C THR A 143 20.11 -15.01 -3.65
N LEU A 144 20.61 -15.42 -2.48
CA LEU A 144 19.80 -15.82 -1.34
C LEU A 144 19.34 -14.58 -0.61
N TYR A 145 18.04 -14.38 -0.51
CA TYR A 145 17.38 -13.30 0.22
C TYR A 145 16.98 -13.78 1.61
N ILE A 146 17.51 -13.15 2.64
CA ILE A 146 17.25 -13.46 4.04
C ILE A 146 16.39 -12.33 4.61
N PRO A 147 15.09 -12.56 4.92
CA PRO A 147 14.22 -11.54 5.51
C PRO A 147 14.77 -11.07 6.86
N THR A 148 14.89 -9.76 7.04
CA THR A 148 15.47 -9.16 8.24
C THR A 148 14.68 -7.94 8.70
N ILE A 149 14.91 -7.55 9.95
CA ILE A 149 14.61 -6.21 10.46
C ILE A 149 15.83 -5.31 10.30
N PHE A 150 15.66 -4.00 10.44
CA PHE A 150 16.77 -3.04 10.40
C PHE A 150 16.62 -1.98 11.51
N CYS A 151 17.68 -1.74 12.25
CA CYS A 151 17.71 -0.74 13.31
C CYS A 151 19.00 0.10 13.28
N SER A 152 18.94 1.27 13.93
CA SER A 152 20.09 2.15 14.13
C SER A 152 21.12 1.58 15.08
N TYR A 153 22.26 2.26 15.22
CA TYR A 153 23.25 1.94 16.25
C TYR A 153 22.69 1.98 17.68
N GLY A 154 21.75 2.89 17.94
CA GLY A 154 21.05 3.02 19.23
C GLY A 154 19.95 1.97 19.45
N GLY A 155 19.58 1.22 18.43
CA GLY A 155 18.53 0.20 18.48
C GLY A 155 17.14 0.66 18.06
N GLU A 156 16.97 1.93 17.65
CA GLU A 156 15.72 2.44 17.13
C GLU A 156 15.42 1.83 15.74
N THR A 157 14.15 1.57 15.47
CA THR A 157 13.73 0.94 14.21
C THR A 157 13.84 1.90 13.03
N LEU A 158 14.53 1.47 11.99
CA LEU A 158 14.66 2.17 10.70
C LEU A 158 13.90 1.45 9.57
N ASP A 159 13.01 0.51 9.93
CA ASP A 159 12.24 -0.32 9.02
C ASP A 159 10.74 -0.28 9.31
N LYS A 160 9.97 -1.00 8.50
CA LYS A 160 8.52 -1.17 8.65
C LYS A 160 8.16 -2.51 9.31
N LYS A 161 9.06 -3.49 9.28
CA LYS A 161 8.80 -4.85 9.75
C LYS A 161 8.84 -4.96 11.27
N THR A 162 9.78 -4.29 11.93
CA THR A 162 9.91 -4.35 13.39
C THR A 162 8.63 -3.89 14.11
N PRO A 163 8.04 -2.72 13.78
CA PRO A 163 6.76 -2.34 14.36
C PRO A 163 5.62 -3.32 14.06
N LEU A 164 5.62 -3.92 12.86
CA LEU A 164 4.62 -4.92 12.47
C LEU A 164 4.70 -6.15 13.38
N LEU A 165 5.88 -6.73 13.56
CA LEU A 165 6.10 -7.90 14.43
C LEU A 165 5.71 -7.59 15.88
N ARG A 166 6.06 -6.40 16.39
CA ARG A 166 5.67 -5.95 17.74
C ARG A 166 4.14 -5.85 17.87
N SER A 167 3.45 -5.28 16.87
CA SER A 167 1.99 -5.15 16.88
C SER A 167 1.26 -6.50 16.78
N MET A 168 1.79 -7.43 15.98
CA MET A 168 1.26 -8.79 15.88
C MET A 168 1.36 -9.54 17.22
N LYS A 169 2.50 -9.44 17.91
CA LYS A 169 2.69 -10.04 19.24
C LYS A 169 1.73 -9.44 20.28
N LEU A 170 1.53 -8.13 20.27
CA LEU A 170 0.59 -7.46 21.17
C LEU A 170 -0.83 -7.96 20.92
N LEU A 171 -1.25 -7.98 19.64
CA LEU A 171 -2.58 -8.42 19.24
C LEU A 171 -2.85 -9.89 19.63
N ASP A 172 -1.86 -10.78 19.43
CA ASP A 172 -1.91 -12.17 19.86
C ASP A 172 -2.19 -12.26 21.36
N THR A 173 -1.38 -11.56 22.16
CA THR A 173 -1.49 -11.56 23.62
C THR A 173 -2.89 -11.14 24.09
N GLN A 174 -3.40 -10.03 23.59
CA GLN A 174 -4.69 -9.48 24.04
C GLN A 174 -5.89 -10.31 23.52
N SER A 175 -5.78 -10.83 22.31
CA SER A 175 -6.82 -11.71 21.74
C SER A 175 -6.95 -13.00 22.51
N ILE A 176 -5.85 -13.62 22.92
CA ILE A 176 -5.86 -14.84 23.73
C ILE A 176 -6.48 -14.60 25.09
N ARG A 177 -6.26 -13.45 25.75
CA ARG A 177 -6.93 -13.08 27.00
C ARG A 177 -8.46 -13.14 26.83
N ILE A 178 -8.96 -12.50 25.77
CA ILE A 178 -10.40 -12.51 25.45
C ILE A 178 -10.91 -13.94 25.21
N LEU A 179 -10.20 -14.73 24.38
CA LEU A 179 -10.61 -16.10 24.08
C LEU A 179 -10.70 -16.97 25.35
N ARG A 180 -9.78 -16.80 26.31
CA ARG A 180 -9.83 -17.49 27.61
C ARG A 180 -11.09 -17.14 28.40
N LEU A 181 -11.55 -15.88 28.36
CA LEU A 181 -12.80 -15.44 29.01
C LEU A 181 -14.05 -16.10 28.41
N PHE A 182 -14.01 -16.42 27.10
CA PHE A 182 -15.06 -17.19 26.42
C PHE A 182 -14.88 -18.71 26.55
N GLY A 183 -13.88 -19.18 27.31
CA GLY A 183 -13.66 -20.62 27.58
C GLY A 183 -12.89 -21.33 26.49
N ASN A 184 -12.35 -20.65 25.48
CA ASN A 184 -11.48 -21.26 24.50
C ASN A 184 -10.11 -21.52 25.12
N THR A 185 -9.77 -22.79 25.36
CA THR A 185 -8.49 -23.25 25.92
C THR A 185 -7.59 -23.92 24.88
N GLU A 186 -8.09 -24.14 23.69
CA GLU A 186 -7.37 -24.86 22.60
C GLU A 186 -6.44 -23.91 21.82
N ALA A 187 -6.95 -22.75 21.42
CA ALA A 187 -6.15 -21.77 20.70
C ALA A 187 -4.96 -21.29 21.55
N GLN A 188 -3.77 -21.31 21.00
CA GLN A 188 -2.56 -20.82 21.64
C GLN A 188 -2.13 -19.47 21.05
N HIS A 189 -2.45 -19.21 19.79
CA HIS A 189 -2.10 -18.00 19.07
C HIS A 189 -3.27 -17.44 18.26
N VAL A 190 -3.28 -16.11 18.13
CA VAL A 190 -4.16 -15.38 17.22
C VAL A 190 -3.28 -14.52 16.30
N THR A 191 -3.51 -14.62 15.01
CA THR A 191 -2.73 -13.90 14.00
C THR A 191 -3.63 -13.03 13.14
N ALA A 192 -3.17 -11.80 12.86
CA ALA A 192 -3.77 -10.98 11.83
C ALA A 192 -3.58 -11.65 10.47
N GLN A 193 -4.68 -11.88 9.76
CA GLN A 193 -4.70 -12.44 8.41
C GLN A 193 -4.95 -11.31 7.42
N VAL A 194 -4.10 -11.23 6.41
CA VAL A 194 -4.08 -10.10 5.47
C VAL A 194 -4.06 -10.60 4.03
N GLY A 195 -4.83 -9.94 3.17
CA GLY A 195 -4.86 -10.22 1.73
C GLY A 195 -4.96 -8.93 0.92
N PRO A 196 -3.87 -8.42 0.37
CA PRO A 196 -3.89 -7.22 -0.45
C PRO A 196 -4.36 -7.51 -1.89
N GLU A 197 -5.07 -6.54 -2.47
CA GLU A 197 -5.47 -6.50 -3.88
C GLU A 197 -4.66 -5.39 -4.56
N GLN A 198 -3.60 -5.75 -5.29
CA GLN A 198 -2.64 -4.81 -5.87
C GLN A 198 -3.10 -4.32 -7.23
N GLU A 199 -3.55 -3.07 -7.31
CA GLU A 199 -3.82 -2.41 -8.58
C GLU A 199 -2.54 -1.79 -9.17
N TYR A 200 -2.47 -1.73 -10.51
CA TYR A 200 -1.33 -1.17 -11.24
C TYR A 200 -1.72 -0.79 -12.68
N PHE A 201 -0.92 0.08 -13.30
CA PHE A 201 -1.03 0.38 -14.73
C PHE A 201 0.09 -0.31 -15.52
N LEU A 202 -0.23 -0.82 -16.71
CA LEU A 202 0.74 -1.29 -17.70
C LEU A 202 0.69 -0.39 -18.93
N ILE A 203 1.83 0.20 -19.26
CA ILE A 203 1.96 1.05 -20.43
C ILE A 203 3.13 0.61 -21.32
N ASP A 204 3.10 1.00 -22.58
CA ASP A 204 4.18 0.70 -23.50
C ASP A 204 5.48 1.41 -23.11
N LYS A 205 6.61 0.69 -23.15
CA LYS A 205 7.91 1.18 -22.71
C LYS A 205 8.44 2.35 -23.54
N GLU A 206 8.12 2.40 -24.83
CA GLU A 206 8.55 3.51 -25.70
C GLU A 206 7.75 4.78 -25.40
N MET A 207 6.44 4.65 -25.07
CA MET A 207 5.63 5.79 -24.65
C MET A 207 6.12 6.35 -23.30
N TYR A 208 6.44 5.45 -22.35
CA TYR A 208 7.01 5.82 -21.06
C TYR A 208 8.32 6.61 -21.19
N ARG A 209 9.26 6.14 -22.01
CA ARG A 209 10.58 6.79 -22.20
C ARG A 209 10.49 8.21 -22.75
N ARG A 210 9.42 8.52 -23.46
CA ARG A 210 9.16 9.84 -24.03
C ARG A 210 8.48 10.81 -23.07
N ARG A 211 8.17 10.38 -21.83
CA ARG A 211 7.53 11.17 -20.78
C ARG A 211 8.44 11.25 -19.56
N GLU A 212 9.18 12.36 -19.44
CA GLU A 212 10.10 12.58 -18.33
C GLU A 212 9.39 12.57 -16.97
N ASP A 213 8.18 13.07 -16.89
CA ASP A 213 7.36 13.06 -15.69
C ASP A 213 7.00 11.62 -15.25
N LEU A 214 6.69 10.70 -16.15
CA LEU A 214 6.50 9.30 -15.82
C LEU A 214 7.80 8.65 -15.34
N VAL A 215 8.94 8.99 -15.96
CA VAL A 215 10.25 8.43 -15.61
C VAL A 215 10.72 8.91 -14.25
N LEU A 216 10.59 10.21 -13.95
CA LEU A 216 11.15 10.84 -12.75
C LEU A 216 10.17 10.87 -11.58
N CYS A 217 8.86 11.01 -11.84
CA CYS A 217 7.84 11.19 -10.83
C CYS A 217 6.87 10.00 -10.72
N GLY A 218 6.86 9.09 -11.69
CA GLY A 218 5.91 7.97 -11.74
C GLY A 218 4.48 8.36 -12.13
N ARG A 219 4.21 9.64 -12.36
CA ARG A 219 2.92 10.18 -12.79
C ARG A 219 3.07 11.26 -13.85
N THR A 220 2.02 11.48 -14.62
CA THR A 220 1.95 12.61 -15.55
C THR A 220 1.67 13.91 -14.79
N LEU A 221 2.46 14.95 -15.06
CA LEU A 221 2.29 16.28 -14.49
C LEU A 221 1.31 17.15 -15.29
N PHE A 222 1.03 16.72 -16.54
CA PHE A 222 0.03 17.30 -17.43
C PHE A 222 -0.48 16.24 -18.41
N GLY A 223 -1.61 16.51 -19.06
CA GLY A 223 -2.22 15.69 -20.10
C GLY A 223 -3.68 16.04 -20.27
N ALA A 224 -4.05 16.46 -21.48
CA ALA A 224 -5.42 16.76 -21.84
C ALA A 224 -6.26 15.48 -21.80
N ARG A 225 -7.53 15.62 -21.39
CA ARG A 225 -8.46 14.51 -21.40
C ARG A 225 -8.64 13.98 -22.85
N PRO A 226 -8.44 12.69 -23.09
CA PRO A 226 -8.65 12.09 -24.40
C PRO A 226 -10.15 12.06 -24.74
N PRO A 227 -10.52 11.93 -26.02
CA PRO A 227 -11.92 11.80 -26.45
C PRO A 227 -12.64 10.61 -25.82
N LYS A 228 -11.91 9.53 -25.52
CA LYS A 228 -12.38 8.35 -24.81
C LYS A 228 -11.47 8.11 -23.60
N GLY A 229 -12.07 7.89 -22.43
CA GLY A 229 -11.41 7.44 -21.22
C GLY A 229 -12.00 6.11 -20.75
N GLN A 230 -12.67 6.12 -19.59
CA GLN A 230 -13.29 4.94 -18.96
C GLN A 230 -14.82 4.95 -19.01
N GLU A 231 -15.42 5.84 -19.80
CA GLU A 231 -16.86 6.13 -19.76
C GLU A 231 -17.76 4.95 -20.13
N LEU A 232 -17.24 3.96 -20.84
CA LEU A 232 -18.01 2.80 -21.32
C LEU A 232 -17.79 1.56 -20.44
N ASP A 233 -16.90 1.61 -19.44
CA ASP A 233 -16.48 0.48 -18.61
C ASP A 233 -16.01 -0.77 -19.42
N ASP A 234 -15.66 -0.55 -20.69
CA ASP A 234 -15.34 -1.59 -21.66
C ASP A 234 -13.95 -2.21 -21.47
N HIS A 235 -13.12 -1.64 -20.60
CA HIS A 235 -11.89 -2.25 -20.18
C HIS A 235 -12.14 -3.29 -19.07
N TYR A 236 -12.90 -2.94 -18.03
CA TYR A 236 -13.23 -3.84 -16.92
C TYR A 236 -13.98 -5.10 -17.39
N TYR A 237 -14.96 -4.94 -18.27
CA TYR A 237 -15.73 -6.03 -18.86
C TYR A 237 -15.12 -6.60 -20.15
N GLY A 238 -13.95 -6.12 -20.55
CA GLY A 238 -13.23 -6.56 -21.75
C GLY A 238 -12.41 -7.83 -21.51
N ALA A 239 -12.06 -8.49 -22.59
CA ALA A 239 -11.08 -9.57 -22.54
C ALA A 239 -9.68 -9.02 -22.25
N ILE A 240 -8.88 -9.77 -21.50
CA ILE A 240 -7.47 -9.44 -21.29
C ILE A 240 -6.75 -9.53 -22.64
N LYS A 241 -6.04 -8.46 -23.02
CA LYS A 241 -5.32 -8.38 -24.28
C LYS A 241 -4.15 -9.39 -24.31
N PRO A 242 -3.79 -9.98 -25.46
CA PRO A 242 -2.78 -11.03 -25.53
C PRO A 242 -1.43 -10.66 -24.89
N ARG A 243 -0.90 -9.46 -25.15
CA ARG A 243 0.37 -9.00 -24.58
C ARG A 243 0.31 -8.88 -23.05
N VAL A 244 -0.83 -8.47 -22.51
CA VAL A 244 -1.07 -8.39 -21.06
C VAL A 244 -1.21 -9.79 -20.48
N ALA A 245 -1.91 -10.70 -21.15
CA ALA A 245 -2.06 -12.10 -20.71
C ALA A 245 -0.71 -12.83 -20.64
N GLU A 246 0.19 -12.60 -21.59
CA GLU A 246 1.56 -13.14 -21.55
C GLU A 246 2.35 -12.60 -20.36
N PHE A 247 2.25 -11.30 -20.10
CA PHE A 247 2.84 -10.68 -18.91
C PHE A 247 2.29 -11.27 -17.62
N MET A 248 0.97 -11.36 -17.46
CA MET A 248 0.31 -11.91 -16.27
C MET A 248 0.73 -13.38 -16.04
N HIS A 249 0.77 -14.18 -17.10
CA HIS A 249 1.19 -15.57 -17.00
C HIS A 249 2.66 -15.72 -16.51
N GLU A 250 3.59 -14.91 -17.00
CA GLU A 250 4.97 -14.92 -16.52
C GLU A 250 5.06 -14.39 -15.09
N LEU A 251 4.30 -13.35 -14.76
CA LEU A 251 4.23 -12.79 -13.41
C LEU A 251 3.81 -13.85 -12.38
N ASP A 252 2.73 -14.58 -12.66
CA ASP A 252 2.26 -15.68 -11.81
C ASP A 252 3.35 -16.71 -11.55
N GLN A 253 4.05 -17.13 -12.60
CA GLN A 253 5.12 -18.13 -12.48
C GLN A 253 6.28 -17.64 -11.60
N GLU A 254 6.71 -16.39 -11.78
CA GLU A 254 7.79 -15.81 -10.97
C GLU A 254 7.37 -15.65 -9.50
N LEU A 255 6.13 -15.23 -9.25
CA LEU A 255 5.56 -15.11 -7.91
C LEU A 255 5.42 -16.47 -7.22
N TRP A 256 4.90 -17.49 -7.92
CA TRP A 256 4.76 -18.84 -7.37
C TRP A 256 6.11 -19.46 -7.01
N LYS A 257 7.17 -19.28 -7.82
CA LYS A 257 8.53 -19.77 -7.50
C LYS A 257 9.02 -19.29 -6.13
N VAL A 258 8.73 -18.05 -5.77
CA VAL A 258 9.14 -17.46 -4.49
C VAL A 258 8.06 -17.56 -3.41
N GLY A 259 7.04 -18.42 -3.63
CA GLY A 259 6.04 -18.74 -2.62
C GLY A 259 4.91 -17.73 -2.45
N VAL A 260 4.81 -16.73 -3.32
CA VAL A 260 3.69 -15.78 -3.32
C VAL A 260 2.46 -16.44 -3.94
N PRO A 261 1.35 -16.60 -3.21
CA PRO A 261 0.16 -17.28 -3.70
C PRO A 261 -0.74 -16.37 -4.54
N ALA A 262 -0.20 -15.78 -5.61
CA ALA A 262 -1.00 -15.01 -6.58
C ALA A 262 -2.08 -15.91 -7.17
N LYS A 263 -3.32 -15.42 -7.22
CA LYS A 263 -4.49 -16.23 -7.59
C LYS A 263 -5.42 -15.59 -8.58
N THR A 264 -5.60 -14.27 -8.50
CA THR A 264 -6.60 -13.57 -9.31
C THR A 264 -5.93 -12.41 -10.02
N GLU A 265 -6.16 -12.32 -11.32
CA GLU A 265 -5.74 -11.23 -12.17
C GLU A 265 -6.88 -10.82 -13.08
N HIS A 266 -7.11 -9.52 -13.23
CA HIS A 266 -8.15 -8.99 -14.12
C HIS A 266 -7.86 -7.56 -14.55
N ASN A 267 -8.65 -7.08 -15.52
CA ASN A 267 -8.66 -5.68 -15.91
C ASN A 267 -9.42 -4.85 -14.88
N GLU A 268 -8.92 -3.65 -14.60
CA GLU A 268 -9.58 -2.63 -13.82
C GLU A 268 -10.37 -1.64 -14.69
N VAL A 269 -11.06 -0.69 -14.06
CA VAL A 269 -11.98 0.25 -14.74
C VAL A 269 -11.25 1.18 -15.69
N ALA A 270 -10.10 1.72 -15.29
CA ALA A 270 -9.33 2.62 -16.15
C ALA A 270 -8.64 1.86 -17.30
N PRO A 271 -8.54 2.45 -18.49
CA PRO A 271 -7.74 1.88 -19.57
C PRO A 271 -6.30 1.62 -19.11
N ALA A 272 -5.72 0.50 -19.52
CA ALA A 272 -4.37 0.04 -19.14
C ALA A 272 -4.18 -0.24 -17.63
N GLN A 273 -5.23 -0.29 -16.85
CA GLN A 273 -5.20 -0.64 -15.43
C GLN A 273 -5.59 -2.11 -15.20
N HIS A 274 -4.89 -2.75 -14.27
CA HIS A 274 -5.06 -4.15 -13.93
C HIS A 274 -4.90 -4.35 -12.42
N GLU A 275 -5.31 -5.53 -11.92
CA GLU A 275 -5.15 -5.94 -10.54
C GLU A 275 -4.58 -7.34 -10.46
N VAL A 276 -3.74 -7.58 -9.44
CA VAL A 276 -3.34 -8.91 -8.97
C VAL A 276 -3.65 -9.06 -7.49
N ALA A 277 -4.37 -10.13 -7.14
CA ALA A 277 -4.70 -10.46 -5.76
C ALA A 277 -4.10 -11.80 -5.35
N GLN A 278 -3.54 -11.84 -4.15
CA GLN A 278 -2.99 -13.06 -3.55
C GLN A 278 -3.95 -13.65 -2.52
N VAL A 279 -3.81 -14.95 -2.27
CA VAL A 279 -4.50 -15.60 -1.16
C VAL A 279 -3.97 -15.01 0.15
N TYR A 280 -4.87 -14.69 1.08
CA TYR A 280 -4.52 -14.14 2.39
C TYR A 280 -3.63 -15.10 3.21
N SER A 281 -2.76 -14.52 4.01
CA SER A 281 -1.89 -15.23 4.95
C SER A 281 -1.65 -14.34 6.19
N ASP A 282 -0.76 -14.76 7.08
CA ASP A 282 -0.34 -13.91 8.20
C ASP A 282 0.25 -12.58 7.71
N ALA A 283 0.09 -11.55 8.52
CA ALA A 283 0.45 -10.18 8.11
C ALA A 283 1.94 -10.02 7.80
N ASN A 284 2.85 -10.74 8.49
CA ASN A 284 4.28 -10.65 8.26
C ASN A 284 4.67 -11.22 6.89
N SER A 285 4.30 -12.48 6.62
CA SER A 285 4.57 -13.12 5.32
C SER A 285 3.91 -12.36 4.16
N THR A 286 2.67 -11.89 4.36
CA THR A 286 1.94 -11.15 3.33
C THR A 286 2.60 -9.79 3.02
N CYS A 287 3.15 -9.09 4.01
CA CYS A 287 3.92 -7.87 3.77
C CYS A 287 5.15 -8.13 2.90
N ASP A 288 5.91 -9.18 3.18
CA ASP A 288 7.06 -9.57 2.37
C ASP A 288 6.62 -9.98 0.95
N HIS A 289 5.56 -10.76 0.82
CA HIS A 289 4.99 -11.17 -0.47
C HIS A 289 4.52 -9.98 -1.30
N ASN A 290 3.90 -8.97 -0.69
CA ASN A 290 3.47 -7.77 -1.42
C ASN A 290 4.67 -6.94 -1.93
N GLN A 291 5.76 -6.85 -1.16
CA GLN A 291 6.98 -6.20 -1.63
C GLN A 291 7.59 -6.93 -2.84
N LEU A 292 7.62 -8.26 -2.80
CA LEU A 292 8.05 -9.08 -3.94
C LEU A 292 7.12 -8.90 -5.14
N THR A 293 5.81 -8.87 -4.93
CA THR A 293 4.83 -8.61 -5.99
C THR A 293 5.10 -7.29 -6.69
N MET A 294 5.30 -6.20 -5.93
CA MET A 294 5.62 -4.89 -6.52
C MET A 294 6.94 -4.89 -7.30
N GLU A 295 7.92 -5.65 -6.87
CA GLU A 295 9.20 -5.78 -7.59
C GLU A 295 9.02 -6.60 -8.88
N PHE A 296 8.37 -7.77 -8.80
CA PHE A 296 8.15 -8.62 -9.97
C PHE A 296 7.25 -7.98 -11.02
N LEU A 297 6.23 -7.23 -10.62
CA LEU A 297 5.41 -6.43 -11.53
C LEU A 297 6.27 -5.54 -12.44
N LYS A 298 7.26 -4.85 -11.87
CA LYS A 298 8.18 -4.01 -12.65
C LYS A 298 9.14 -4.82 -13.51
N LYS A 299 9.75 -5.86 -12.96
CA LYS A 299 10.74 -6.69 -13.66
C LYS A 299 10.13 -7.45 -14.84
N VAL A 300 8.96 -8.07 -14.62
CA VAL A 300 8.31 -8.83 -15.68
C VAL A 300 7.77 -7.89 -16.77
N ALA A 301 7.18 -6.73 -16.38
CA ALA A 301 6.75 -5.73 -17.36
C ALA A 301 7.91 -5.31 -18.29
N ASP A 302 9.11 -5.09 -17.74
CA ASP A 302 10.30 -4.72 -18.52
C ASP A 302 10.68 -5.78 -19.59
N ARG A 303 10.54 -7.07 -19.27
CA ARG A 303 10.79 -8.18 -20.18
C ARG A 303 9.82 -8.21 -21.37
N HIS A 304 8.57 -7.76 -21.14
CA HIS A 304 7.51 -7.69 -22.16
C HIS A 304 7.48 -6.36 -22.94
N GLY A 305 8.50 -5.50 -22.76
CA GLY A 305 8.52 -4.17 -23.38
C GLY A 305 7.41 -3.24 -22.84
N LEU A 306 6.97 -3.52 -21.60
CA LEU A 306 6.01 -2.74 -20.85
C LEU A 306 6.68 -2.05 -19.66
N VAL A 307 5.98 -1.11 -19.05
CA VAL A 307 6.34 -0.52 -17.75
C VAL A 307 5.14 -0.61 -16.83
N CYS A 308 5.36 -1.15 -15.63
CA CYS A 308 4.37 -1.16 -14.57
C CYS A 308 4.48 0.13 -13.75
N LEU A 309 3.39 0.89 -13.69
CA LEU A 309 3.27 2.07 -12.84
C LEU A 309 2.53 1.70 -11.57
N LEU A 310 3.19 1.88 -10.43
CA LEU A 310 2.62 1.67 -9.10
C LEU A 310 2.24 2.99 -8.40
N HIS A 311 2.34 4.13 -9.09
CA HIS A 311 1.89 5.41 -8.56
C HIS A 311 0.37 5.41 -8.37
N GLU A 312 -0.12 6.06 -7.32
CA GLU A 312 -1.53 6.10 -6.94
C GLU A 312 -2.42 6.81 -7.97
N LYS A 313 -1.87 7.79 -8.67
CA LYS A 313 -2.60 8.58 -9.69
C LYS A 313 -1.70 8.91 -10.88
N PRO A 314 -1.35 7.93 -11.73
CA PRO A 314 -0.46 8.18 -12.87
C PRO A 314 -1.10 9.12 -13.91
N PHE A 315 -2.42 9.07 -14.03
CA PHE A 315 -3.19 9.84 -15.00
C PHE A 315 -4.37 10.55 -14.33
N ALA A 316 -4.53 11.83 -14.59
CA ALA A 316 -5.68 12.58 -14.09
C ALA A 316 -6.96 12.24 -14.86
N GLY A 317 -8.11 12.38 -14.21
CA GLY A 317 -9.44 12.24 -14.84
C GLY A 317 -9.95 10.81 -15.02
N ILE A 318 -9.16 9.79 -14.65
CA ILE A 318 -9.55 8.37 -14.60
C ILE A 318 -9.25 7.78 -13.23
N ASN A 319 -9.61 6.51 -12.99
CA ASN A 319 -9.30 5.84 -11.71
C ASN A 319 -7.80 5.89 -11.40
N GLY A 320 -7.47 6.01 -10.12
CA GLY A 320 -6.14 5.78 -9.60
C GLY A 320 -5.97 4.34 -9.16
N SER A 321 -4.75 3.96 -8.75
CA SER A 321 -4.44 2.64 -8.24
C SER A 321 -4.21 2.65 -6.73
N GLY A 322 -4.88 1.74 -6.05
CA GLY A 322 -4.69 1.45 -4.64
C GLY A 322 -4.23 0.02 -4.41
N LYS A 323 -4.32 -0.38 -3.15
CA LYS A 323 -4.35 -1.79 -2.76
C LYS A 323 -5.32 -1.94 -1.60
N HIS A 324 -6.37 -2.69 -1.84
CA HIS A 324 -7.34 -2.96 -0.78
C HIS A 324 -6.73 -3.97 0.17
N ASP A 325 -6.58 -3.58 1.43
CA ASP A 325 -5.98 -4.42 2.46
C ASP A 325 -7.09 -5.14 3.24
N ASN A 326 -7.31 -6.40 2.90
CA ASN A 326 -8.29 -7.24 3.57
C ASN A 326 -7.70 -7.76 4.87
N TRP A 327 -8.19 -7.26 6.00
CA TRP A 327 -7.69 -7.57 7.34
C TRP A 327 -8.71 -8.37 8.16
N SER A 328 -8.26 -9.44 8.81
CA SER A 328 -9.04 -10.28 9.70
C SER A 328 -8.19 -10.88 10.81
N LEU A 329 -8.81 -11.64 11.72
CA LEU A 329 -8.15 -12.35 12.81
C LEU A 329 -8.47 -13.83 12.75
N ALA A 330 -7.47 -14.69 12.90
CA ALA A 330 -7.68 -16.13 13.02
C ALA A 330 -6.82 -16.76 14.10
N THR A 331 -7.38 -17.76 14.76
CA THR A 331 -6.64 -18.62 15.69
C THR A 331 -5.75 -19.61 14.95
N ASP A 332 -4.75 -20.14 15.62
CA ASP A 332 -3.93 -21.27 15.16
C ASP A 332 -4.73 -22.55 14.93
N THR A 333 -5.95 -22.67 15.50
CA THR A 333 -6.91 -23.74 15.27
C THR A 333 -7.80 -23.52 14.04
N GLY A 334 -7.66 -22.36 13.36
CA GLY A 334 -8.37 -22.02 12.11
C GLY A 334 -9.73 -21.33 12.32
N GLU A 335 -10.07 -20.91 13.52
CA GLU A 335 -11.27 -20.09 13.78
C GLU A 335 -11.02 -18.63 13.37
N ASN A 336 -11.90 -18.08 12.50
CA ASN A 336 -11.89 -16.66 12.17
C ASN A 336 -12.77 -15.89 13.17
N LEU A 337 -12.18 -14.96 13.92
CA LEU A 337 -12.80 -14.23 15.03
C LEU A 337 -13.76 -13.11 14.57
N LEU A 338 -13.68 -12.69 13.33
CA LEU A 338 -14.59 -11.74 12.70
C LEU A 338 -15.69 -12.40 11.89
N LYS A 339 -15.88 -13.73 12.02
CA LYS A 339 -16.97 -14.45 11.35
C LYS A 339 -18.24 -14.41 12.19
N PRO A 340 -19.33 -13.75 11.70
CA PRO A 340 -20.57 -13.59 12.48
C PRO A 340 -21.26 -14.91 12.82
N GLY A 341 -21.07 -15.94 11.99
CA GLY A 341 -21.79 -17.20 12.10
C GLY A 341 -23.20 -17.15 11.50
N LYS A 342 -24.05 -18.12 11.92
CA LYS A 342 -25.44 -18.22 11.43
C LYS A 342 -26.41 -17.30 12.16
N THR A 343 -26.09 -16.95 13.38
CA THR A 343 -26.88 -16.08 14.29
C THR A 343 -25.98 -15.01 14.87
N PRO A 344 -25.66 -13.95 14.08
CA PRO A 344 -24.73 -12.89 14.48
C PRO A 344 -25.11 -12.22 15.79
N SER A 345 -26.42 -12.01 16.04
CA SER A 345 -26.94 -11.36 17.24
C SER A 345 -26.68 -12.14 18.53
N GLN A 346 -26.43 -13.44 18.44
CA GLN A 346 -26.15 -14.33 19.56
C GLN A 346 -24.66 -14.68 19.70
N ASN A 347 -23.82 -14.30 18.74
CA ASN A 347 -22.39 -14.56 18.77
C ASN A 347 -21.68 -13.47 19.59
N ALA A 348 -21.69 -13.60 20.90
CA ALA A 348 -21.14 -12.61 21.82
C ALA A 348 -19.64 -12.39 21.64
N GLN A 349 -18.86 -13.43 21.30
CA GLN A 349 -17.44 -13.33 21.00
C GLN A 349 -17.22 -12.45 19.76
N PHE A 350 -17.91 -12.74 18.65
CA PHE A 350 -17.86 -11.90 17.44
C PHE A 350 -18.23 -10.46 17.74
N LEU A 351 -19.32 -10.22 18.48
CA LEU A 351 -19.77 -8.88 18.82
C LEU A 351 -18.75 -8.11 19.67
N LEU A 352 -17.99 -8.80 20.54
CA LEU A 352 -16.92 -8.17 21.30
C LEU A 352 -15.75 -7.74 20.40
N PHE A 353 -15.30 -8.60 19.51
CA PHE A 353 -14.25 -8.24 18.54
C PHE A 353 -14.71 -7.13 17.59
N LEU A 354 -15.98 -7.14 17.17
CA LEU A 354 -16.56 -6.05 16.37
C LEU A 354 -16.61 -4.74 17.16
N ALA A 355 -16.99 -4.76 18.42
CA ALA A 355 -17.04 -3.57 19.28
C ALA A 355 -15.64 -2.98 19.49
N ALA A 356 -14.63 -3.82 19.75
CA ALA A 356 -13.23 -3.40 19.84
C ALA A 356 -12.76 -2.73 18.54
N PHE A 357 -13.06 -3.31 17.39
CA PHE A 357 -12.71 -2.73 16.09
C PHE A 357 -13.37 -1.35 15.88
N ILE A 358 -14.68 -1.23 16.11
CA ILE A 358 -15.42 0.02 15.96
C ILE A 358 -14.88 1.10 16.89
N LYS A 359 -14.63 0.78 18.16
CA LYS A 359 -14.07 1.71 19.15
C LYS A 359 -12.69 2.17 18.72
N GLY A 360 -11.77 1.24 18.40
CA GLY A 360 -10.41 1.56 17.99
C GLY A 360 -10.35 2.43 16.71
N VAL A 361 -11.20 2.12 15.71
CA VAL A 361 -11.30 2.95 14.50
C VAL A 361 -11.82 4.34 14.81
N ASP A 362 -12.81 4.50 15.69
CA ASP A 362 -13.36 5.81 16.04
C ASP A 362 -12.37 6.65 16.84
N GLU A 363 -11.69 6.07 17.81
CA GLU A 363 -10.75 6.78 18.68
C GLU A 363 -9.45 7.18 17.95
N TYR A 364 -8.97 6.34 17.01
CA TYR A 364 -7.71 6.50 16.31
C TYR A 364 -7.86 6.72 14.80
N GLN A 365 -9.00 7.27 14.34
CA GLN A 365 -9.28 7.58 12.94
C GLN A 365 -8.20 8.46 12.31
N ASP A 366 -7.63 9.39 13.07
CA ASP A 366 -6.54 10.27 12.66
C ASP A 366 -5.27 9.47 12.31
N MET A 367 -4.90 8.50 13.13
CA MET A 367 -3.73 7.67 12.89
C MET A 367 -3.94 6.69 11.72
N LEU A 368 -5.16 6.14 11.58
CA LEU A 368 -5.53 5.33 10.41
C LEU A 368 -5.46 6.14 9.10
N ARG A 369 -5.90 7.41 9.11
CA ARG A 369 -5.74 8.27 7.95
C ARG A 369 -4.27 8.61 7.69
N CYS A 370 -3.50 8.83 8.74
CA CYS A 370 -2.09 9.19 8.69
C CYS A 370 -1.22 8.06 8.12
N CYS A 371 -1.47 6.80 8.48
CA CYS A 371 -0.66 5.66 8.07
C CYS A 371 -0.70 5.36 6.55
N VAL A 372 -1.65 5.92 5.82
CA VAL A 372 -1.79 5.84 4.36
C VAL A 372 -1.46 7.16 3.65
N SER A 373 -0.92 8.13 4.37
CA SER A 373 -0.57 9.44 3.82
C SER A 373 0.72 9.37 3.01
N TYR A 374 0.62 9.84 1.77
CA TYR A 374 1.71 9.91 0.81
C TYR A 374 1.33 10.92 -0.29
N PRO A 375 2.26 11.71 -0.85
CA PRO A 375 1.94 12.71 -1.86
C PRO A 375 1.15 12.13 -3.05
N GLY A 376 1.53 10.95 -3.54
CA GLY A 376 0.80 10.26 -4.61
C GLY A 376 -0.65 9.93 -4.24
N ASN A 377 -0.89 9.49 -3.01
CA ASN A 377 -2.23 9.12 -2.54
C ASN A 377 -3.14 10.34 -2.31
N ASP A 378 -2.58 11.52 -2.05
CA ASP A 378 -3.34 12.76 -1.97
C ASP A 378 -4.05 13.10 -3.29
N HIS A 379 -3.47 12.69 -4.43
CA HIS A 379 -4.08 12.85 -5.76
C HIS A 379 -5.18 11.81 -6.06
N ARG A 380 -5.20 10.69 -5.33
CA ARG A 380 -6.14 9.57 -5.58
C ARG A 380 -7.42 9.68 -4.75
N LEU A 381 -7.32 10.03 -3.47
CA LEU A 381 -8.43 9.95 -2.52
C LEU A 381 -9.60 10.90 -2.87
N GLY A 382 -10.82 10.42 -2.67
CA GLY A 382 -12.05 11.20 -2.75
C GLY A 382 -12.84 11.10 -4.06
N ALA A 383 -12.39 10.31 -5.03
CA ALA A 383 -13.12 10.07 -6.28
C ALA A 383 -12.69 8.75 -6.95
N ASN A 384 -13.49 8.28 -7.93
CA ASN A 384 -13.11 7.16 -8.79
C ASN A 384 -12.72 5.91 -8.00
N GLU A 385 -13.61 5.38 -7.18
CA GLU A 385 -13.45 4.18 -6.33
C GLU A 385 -12.48 4.35 -5.15
N ALA A 386 -11.76 5.46 -5.05
CA ALA A 386 -10.96 5.78 -3.88
C ALA A 386 -11.80 6.45 -2.78
N PRO A 387 -11.78 5.98 -1.53
CA PRO A 387 -12.60 6.55 -0.47
C PRO A 387 -12.21 8.00 -0.15
N PRO A 388 -13.13 8.79 0.43
CA PRO A 388 -12.82 10.15 0.89
C PRO A 388 -11.87 10.11 2.08
N ALA A 389 -11.25 11.26 2.39
CA ALA A 389 -10.28 11.41 3.48
C ALA A 389 -10.88 11.30 4.91
N ILE A 390 -12.16 10.97 5.02
CA ILE A 390 -12.89 10.78 6.27
C ILE A 390 -12.97 9.30 6.58
N ILE A 391 -12.37 8.87 7.68
CA ILE A 391 -12.48 7.48 8.13
C ILE A 391 -13.92 7.20 8.57
N SER A 392 -14.48 6.10 8.09
CA SER A 392 -15.79 5.55 8.49
C SER A 392 -15.82 4.05 8.25
N VAL A 393 -16.75 3.36 8.92
CA VAL A 393 -16.92 1.90 8.84
C VAL A 393 -18.28 1.60 8.20
N PHE A 394 -18.27 0.81 7.13
CA PHE A 394 -19.46 0.21 6.54
C PHE A 394 -19.70 -1.16 7.15
N LEU A 395 -20.88 -1.39 7.70
CA LEU A 395 -21.28 -2.67 8.29
C LEU A 395 -22.39 -3.37 7.50
N GLY A 396 -23.14 -2.61 6.72
CA GLY A 396 -24.35 -3.07 6.05
C GLY A 396 -25.57 -3.12 6.97
N ASP A 397 -26.72 -3.45 6.37
CA ASP A 397 -28.04 -3.32 7.04
C ASP A 397 -28.20 -4.28 8.22
N GLU A 398 -27.76 -5.53 8.09
CA GLU A 398 -27.98 -6.57 9.12
C GLU A 398 -27.21 -6.26 10.40
N LEU A 399 -25.89 -6.03 10.30
CA LEU A 399 -25.07 -5.72 11.48
C LEU A 399 -25.48 -4.39 12.10
N THR A 400 -25.81 -3.39 11.30
CA THR A 400 -26.31 -2.10 11.81
C THR A 400 -27.60 -2.29 12.60
N ALA A 401 -28.55 -3.08 12.10
CA ALA A 401 -29.79 -3.38 12.83
C ALA A 401 -29.56 -4.16 14.14
N ILE A 402 -28.56 -5.05 14.16
CA ILE A 402 -28.15 -5.76 15.39
C ILE A 402 -27.56 -4.76 16.41
N LEU A 403 -26.65 -3.88 15.98
CA LEU A 403 -26.09 -2.86 16.85
C LEU A 403 -27.18 -1.93 17.40
N ASP A 404 -28.09 -1.46 16.55
CA ASP A 404 -29.23 -0.63 16.98
C ASP A 404 -30.09 -1.35 18.01
N SER A 405 -30.33 -2.66 17.87
CA SER A 405 -31.09 -3.44 18.86
C SER A 405 -30.38 -3.52 20.20
N ILE A 406 -29.04 -3.68 20.21
CA ILE A 406 -28.22 -3.69 21.41
C ILE A 406 -28.28 -2.31 22.12
N ILE A 407 -28.08 -1.22 21.35
CA ILE A 407 -28.11 0.16 21.86
C ILE A 407 -29.47 0.52 22.44
N ASN A 408 -30.57 0.03 21.85
CA ASN A 408 -31.92 0.33 22.28
C ASN A 408 -32.48 -0.70 23.31
N GLY A 409 -31.71 -1.72 23.68
CA GLY A 409 -32.16 -2.79 24.59
C GLY A 409 -33.31 -3.62 24.02
N GLN A 410 -33.38 -3.79 22.72
CA GLN A 410 -34.41 -4.53 22.01
C GLN A 410 -33.93 -5.91 21.58
N ALA A 411 -34.85 -6.87 21.48
CA ALA A 411 -34.50 -8.18 20.92
C ALA A 411 -34.42 -8.11 19.38
N TYR A 412 -33.31 -8.59 18.82
CA TYR A 412 -33.16 -8.79 17.36
C TYR A 412 -33.56 -10.22 17.00
N VAL A 413 -34.25 -10.35 15.87
CA VAL A 413 -34.57 -11.66 15.30
C VAL A 413 -33.77 -11.81 14.02
N ASP A 414 -32.82 -12.74 14.03
CA ASP A 414 -31.97 -13.03 12.87
C ASP A 414 -32.82 -13.42 11.65
N LYS A 415 -32.54 -12.79 10.52
CA LYS A 415 -33.27 -13.03 9.26
C LYS A 415 -32.68 -14.25 8.57
N ALA A 416 -33.55 -15.15 8.09
CA ALA A 416 -33.10 -16.25 7.24
C ALA A 416 -32.49 -15.71 5.94
N LYS A 417 -31.32 -16.24 5.54
CA LYS A 417 -30.70 -15.89 4.25
C LYS A 417 -31.68 -16.20 3.12
N ARG A 418 -31.92 -15.21 2.27
CA ARG A 418 -32.74 -15.36 1.07
C ARG A 418 -31.91 -16.00 -0.04
N LYS A 419 -32.58 -16.74 -0.90
CA LYS A 419 -32.00 -17.23 -2.15
C LYS A 419 -32.46 -16.32 -3.28
N LEU A 420 -31.55 -16.05 -4.21
CA LEU A 420 -31.90 -15.33 -5.45
C LEU A 420 -32.57 -16.32 -6.41
N GLU A 421 -33.83 -16.04 -6.75
CA GLU A 421 -34.53 -16.75 -7.81
C GLU A 421 -34.25 -16.04 -9.15
N ILE A 422 -33.38 -16.62 -9.95
CA ILE A 422 -32.99 -16.07 -11.26
C ILE A 422 -34.02 -16.43 -12.34
N GLY A 423 -34.94 -17.37 -12.04
CA GLY A 423 -35.99 -17.79 -12.96
C GLY A 423 -35.50 -18.70 -14.10
N VAL A 424 -34.36 -19.34 -13.95
CA VAL A 424 -33.80 -20.32 -14.90
C VAL A 424 -33.48 -21.61 -14.15
N ASP A 425 -34.24 -22.67 -14.42
CA ASP A 425 -34.21 -23.94 -13.69
C ASP A 425 -32.86 -24.70 -13.75
N THR A 426 -32.03 -24.40 -14.73
CA THR A 426 -30.70 -25.02 -14.90
C THR A 426 -29.59 -24.33 -14.14
N LEU A 427 -29.82 -23.15 -13.55
CA LEU A 427 -28.83 -22.43 -12.78
C LEU A 427 -28.84 -22.85 -11.30
N PRO A 428 -27.68 -22.92 -10.65
CA PRO A 428 -27.64 -23.21 -9.22
C PRO A 428 -28.30 -22.07 -8.43
N GLU A 429 -28.92 -22.42 -7.32
CA GLU A 429 -29.46 -21.44 -6.38
C GLU A 429 -28.32 -20.57 -5.81
N ILE A 430 -28.43 -19.27 -5.91
CA ILE A 430 -27.43 -18.32 -5.39
C ILE A 430 -27.93 -17.82 -4.03
N PRO A 431 -27.21 -18.10 -2.91
CA PRO A 431 -27.53 -17.47 -1.64
C PRO A 431 -27.32 -15.95 -1.77
N GLN A 432 -28.32 -15.19 -1.39
CA GLN A 432 -28.20 -13.74 -1.31
C GLN A 432 -27.43 -13.36 -0.05
N ASP A 433 -26.33 -12.60 -0.21
CA ASP A 433 -25.66 -11.97 0.93
C ASP A 433 -26.58 -10.93 1.56
N THR A 434 -26.48 -10.78 2.87
CA THR A 434 -27.34 -9.87 3.64
C THR A 434 -26.95 -8.40 3.45
N THR A 435 -25.78 -8.13 2.88
CA THR A 435 -25.26 -6.78 2.62
C THR A 435 -24.52 -6.74 1.29
N ASP A 436 -24.65 -5.62 0.58
CA ASP A 436 -23.83 -5.30 -0.58
C ASP A 436 -22.53 -4.60 -0.14
N ARG A 437 -21.52 -4.57 -1.01
CA ARG A 437 -20.26 -3.84 -0.77
C ARG A 437 -20.45 -2.35 -0.99
N ASN A 438 -19.94 -1.51 -0.09
CA ASN A 438 -19.91 -0.07 -0.28
C ASN A 438 -18.54 0.36 -0.80
N ARG A 439 -18.42 0.61 -2.10
CA ARG A 439 -17.18 1.02 -2.77
C ARG A 439 -16.63 2.36 -2.30
N THR A 440 -17.42 3.18 -1.62
CA THR A 440 -17.03 4.51 -1.16
C THR A 440 -16.57 4.53 0.31
N SER A 441 -16.68 3.40 1.02
CA SER A 441 -16.27 3.32 2.42
C SER A 441 -14.77 3.08 2.58
N PRO A 442 -14.08 3.80 3.46
CA PRO A 442 -12.68 3.55 3.80
C PRO A 442 -12.44 2.18 4.42
N LEU A 443 -13.36 1.73 5.27
CA LEU A 443 -13.34 0.42 5.92
C LEU A 443 -14.68 -0.25 5.72
N ALA A 444 -14.72 -1.36 4.99
CA ALA A 444 -15.93 -2.10 4.71
C ALA A 444 -15.87 -3.51 5.29
N PHE A 445 -16.87 -3.89 6.09
CA PHE A 445 -17.04 -5.26 6.55
C PHE A 445 -17.58 -6.13 5.40
N THR A 446 -16.86 -7.19 5.05
CA THR A 446 -17.17 -8.06 3.92
C THR A 446 -17.40 -9.51 4.35
N GLY A 447 -18.12 -9.72 5.46
CA GLY A 447 -18.59 -11.02 5.93
C GLY A 447 -17.74 -11.70 6.99
N ASN A 448 -16.42 -11.57 6.97
CA ASN A 448 -15.50 -12.11 7.97
C ASN A 448 -14.18 -11.35 8.07
N LYS A 449 -14.12 -10.17 7.47
CA LYS A 449 -12.93 -9.31 7.39
C LYS A 449 -13.34 -7.87 7.16
N PHE A 450 -12.43 -6.95 7.44
CA PHE A 450 -12.53 -5.55 7.04
C PHE A 450 -11.60 -5.29 5.85
N GLU A 451 -12.13 -4.67 4.82
CA GLU A 451 -11.40 -4.21 3.67
C GLU A 451 -11.02 -2.74 3.86
N PHE A 452 -9.72 -2.46 4.03
CA PHE A 452 -9.21 -1.09 4.15
C PHE A 452 -8.77 -0.58 2.78
N ARG A 453 -9.55 0.36 2.22
CA ARG A 453 -9.50 0.77 0.82
C ARG A 453 -8.65 2.01 0.54
N MET A 454 -8.10 2.66 1.58
CA MET A 454 -7.39 3.94 1.44
C MET A 454 -5.92 3.80 1.04
N LEU A 455 -5.34 2.61 1.13
CA LEU A 455 -3.91 2.41 0.89
C LEU A 455 -3.57 2.60 -0.59
N GLY A 456 -2.50 3.36 -0.86
CA GLY A 456 -1.99 3.61 -2.20
C GLY A 456 -1.21 2.44 -2.80
N SER A 457 -1.22 2.32 -4.12
CA SER A 457 -0.59 1.23 -4.86
C SER A 457 0.92 1.10 -4.60
N SER A 458 1.64 2.21 -4.43
CA SER A 458 3.09 2.21 -4.18
C SER A 458 3.47 1.94 -2.73
N GLN A 459 2.52 2.00 -1.79
CA GLN A 459 2.80 1.93 -0.36
C GLN A 459 2.94 0.48 0.14
N SER A 460 3.69 0.31 1.24
CA SER A 460 3.74 -0.98 1.96
C SER A 460 2.49 -1.19 2.81
N ILE A 461 1.95 -2.39 2.80
CA ILE A 461 0.83 -2.78 3.67
C ILE A 461 1.22 -2.88 5.14
N ALA A 462 2.51 -2.82 5.50
CA ALA A 462 2.95 -2.91 6.90
C ALA A 462 2.38 -1.77 7.76
N SER A 463 2.41 -0.52 7.26
CA SER A 463 1.98 0.65 8.05
C SER A 463 0.51 0.59 8.50
N PRO A 464 -0.49 0.35 7.62
CA PRO A 464 -1.87 0.19 8.06
C PRO A 464 -2.06 -1.01 8.98
N ASN A 465 -1.36 -2.13 8.74
CA ASN A 465 -1.46 -3.30 9.61
C ASN A 465 -0.90 -3.06 11.01
N VAL A 466 0.19 -2.29 11.14
CA VAL A 466 0.71 -1.85 12.45
C VAL A 466 -0.36 -1.06 13.20
N VAL A 467 -1.04 -0.12 12.54
CA VAL A 467 -2.08 0.70 13.19
C VAL A 467 -3.29 -0.15 13.54
N LEU A 468 -3.84 -0.94 12.61
CA LEU A 468 -5.01 -1.80 12.85
C LEU A 468 -4.76 -2.79 13.98
N ASN A 469 -3.61 -3.47 13.99
CA ASN A 469 -3.24 -4.41 15.04
C ASN A 469 -3.13 -3.71 16.41
N THR A 470 -2.51 -2.53 16.45
CA THR A 470 -2.25 -1.80 17.70
C THR A 470 -3.55 -1.26 18.31
N ILE A 471 -4.40 -0.60 17.50
CA ILE A 471 -5.68 -0.08 18.01
C ILE A 471 -6.61 -1.21 18.44
N MET A 472 -6.66 -2.30 17.69
CA MET A 472 -7.44 -3.47 18.06
C MET A 472 -6.95 -4.08 19.37
N ALA A 473 -5.65 -4.24 19.54
CA ALA A 473 -5.07 -4.80 20.77
C ALA A 473 -5.31 -3.90 21.99
N GLN A 474 -5.24 -2.57 21.82
CA GLN A 474 -5.57 -1.61 22.87
C GLN A 474 -6.98 -1.82 23.41
N GLU A 475 -7.95 -1.92 22.51
CA GLU A 475 -9.35 -2.09 22.91
C GLU A 475 -9.61 -3.46 23.52
N LEU A 476 -8.98 -4.51 23.00
CA LEU A 476 -9.07 -5.84 23.60
C LEU A 476 -8.44 -5.90 24.99
N GLU A 477 -7.34 -5.16 25.23
CA GLU A 477 -6.74 -5.04 26.56
C GLU A 477 -7.71 -4.39 27.56
N GLU A 478 -8.30 -3.24 27.20
CA GLU A 478 -9.29 -2.56 28.04
C GLU A 478 -10.50 -3.45 28.35
N PHE A 479 -10.99 -4.17 27.33
CA PHE A 479 -12.12 -5.08 27.50
C PHE A 479 -11.77 -6.27 28.38
N ALA A 480 -10.56 -6.84 28.21
CA ALA A 480 -10.09 -7.93 29.05
C ALA A 480 -9.94 -7.47 30.51
N ASP A 481 -9.35 -6.30 30.76
CA ASP A 481 -9.17 -5.76 32.12
C ASP A 481 -10.51 -5.57 32.85
N ILE A 482 -11.56 -5.17 32.16
CA ILE A 482 -12.92 -5.04 32.72
C ILE A 482 -13.53 -6.42 33.00
N LEU A 483 -13.45 -7.32 32.01
CA LEU A 483 -14.16 -8.60 32.08
C LEU A 483 -13.47 -9.63 32.98
N GLU A 484 -12.15 -9.57 33.14
CA GLU A 484 -11.39 -10.43 34.07
C GLU A 484 -11.74 -10.13 35.56
N GLN A 485 -12.16 -8.89 35.85
CA GLN A 485 -12.59 -8.47 37.20
C GLN A 485 -14.09 -8.67 37.44
N SER A 486 -14.84 -9.17 36.47
CA SER A 486 -16.28 -9.29 36.53
C SER A 486 -16.74 -10.37 37.51
N ASN A 487 -17.78 -10.07 38.27
CA ASN A 487 -18.50 -11.04 39.10
C ASN A 487 -19.70 -11.66 38.36
N ASP A 488 -20.19 -11.01 37.29
CA ASP A 488 -21.25 -11.50 36.40
C ASP A 488 -20.84 -11.20 34.95
N PHE A 489 -20.02 -12.08 34.39
CA PHE A 489 -19.43 -11.95 33.03
C PHE A 489 -20.50 -11.61 31.97
N ARG A 490 -21.70 -12.24 32.07
CA ARG A 490 -22.75 -12.03 31.08
C ARG A 490 -23.33 -10.63 31.14
N ALA A 491 -23.63 -10.15 32.33
CA ALA A 491 -24.18 -8.81 32.53
C ALA A 491 -23.15 -7.74 32.15
N ASP A 492 -21.92 -7.89 32.61
CA ASP A 492 -20.86 -6.92 32.33
C ASP A 492 -20.48 -6.88 30.84
N LEU A 493 -20.47 -8.03 30.15
CA LEU A 493 -20.30 -8.10 28.71
C LEU A 493 -21.43 -7.38 27.95
N GLN A 494 -22.69 -7.58 28.37
CA GLN A 494 -23.83 -6.89 27.76
C GLN A 494 -23.74 -5.37 27.95
N ASN A 495 -23.36 -4.91 29.12
CA ASN A 495 -23.15 -3.49 29.41
C ASN A 495 -21.99 -2.93 28.58
N LEU A 496 -20.87 -3.62 28.52
CA LEU A 496 -19.70 -3.24 27.73
C LEU A 496 -20.04 -3.07 26.24
N LEU A 497 -20.76 -4.03 25.66
CA LEU A 497 -21.19 -3.96 24.27
C LEU A 497 -22.17 -2.80 24.04
N HIS A 498 -23.17 -2.64 24.91
CA HIS A 498 -24.13 -1.53 24.82
C HIS A 498 -23.42 -0.18 24.86
N ASP A 499 -22.57 0.04 25.87
CA ASP A 499 -21.90 1.33 26.07
C ASP A 499 -20.92 1.64 24.96
N THR A 500 -20.14 0.65 24.50
CA THR A 500 -19.21 0.80 23.39
C THR A 500 -19.93 1.15 22.10
N PHE A 501 -20.92 0.37 21.68
CA PHE A 501 -21.64 0.67 20.43
C PHE A 501 -22.34 2.01 20.48
N LYS A 502 -22.94 2.37 21.62
CA LYS A 502 -23.60 3.66 21.81
C LYS A 502 -22.64 4.84 21.72
N ALA A 503 -21.45 4.73 22.30
CA ALA A 503 -20.44 5.79 22.28
C ALA A 503 -19.82 5.98 20.90
N HIS A 504 -19.58 4.90 20.17
CA HIS A 504 -18.78 4.89 18.93
C HIS A 504 -19.59 4.70 17.64
N GLN A 505 -20.94 4.66 17.70
CA GLN A 505 -21.79 4.55 16.50
C GLN A 505 -21.58 5.66 15.47
N ARG A 506 -21.00 6.79 15.86
CA ARG A 506 -20.75 7.94 14.98
C ARG A 506 -19.83 7.63 13.79
N ILE A 507 -18.95 6.61 13.92
CA ILE A 507 -18.02 6.19 12.88
C ILE A 507 -18.69 5.31 11.80
N ILE A 508 -19.87 4.73 12.13
CA ILE A 508 -20.58 3.82 11.23
C ILE A 508 -21.33 4.63 10.17
N PHE A 509 -21.07 4.33 8.91
CA PHE A 509 -21.72 4.98 7.78
C PHE A 509 -21.93 4.01 6.61
N ASN A 510 -23.20 3.76 6.26
CA ASN A 510 -23.58 2.84 5.18
C ASN A 510 -23.98 3.58 3.88
N GLY A 511 -23.86 4.91 3.85
CA GLY A 511 -24.27 5.72 2.71
C GLY A 511 -23.16 5.97 1.68
N ASN A 512 -23.43 6.85 0.71
CA ASN A 512 -22.47 7.25 -0.31
C ASN A 512 -21.45 8.26 0.25
N GLY A 513 -20.19 7.84 0.40
CA GLY A 513 -19.09 8.66 0.91
C GLY A 513 -18.65 9.80 -0.02
N TYR A 514 -18.99 9.78 -1.32
CA TYR A 514 -18.60 10.84 -2.27
C TYR A 514 -19.50 12.06 -2.23
N GLY A 515 -20.68 11.96 -1.62
CA GLY A 515 -21.61 13.07 -1.55
C GLY A 515 -21.14 14.21 -0.66
N GLY A 516 -21.32 15.47 -1.08
CA GLY A 516 -21.06 16.64 -0.22
C GLY A 516 -21.86 16.63 1.09
N ASP A 517 -22.98 15.90 1.12
CA ASP A 517 -23.77 15.66 2.32
C ASP A 517 -23.01 14.88 3.38
N TRP A 518 -22.20 13.90 2.96
CA TRP A 518 -21.36 13.14 3.88
C TRP A 518 -20.33 14.01 4.60
N VAL A 519 -19.66 14.91 3.89
CA VAL A 519 -18.68 15.83 4.52
C VAL A 519 -19.35 16.69 5.61
N ARG A 520 -20.58 17.16 5.35
CA ARG A 520 -21.35 17.94 6.36
C ARG A 520 -21.79 17.09 7.53
N GLU A 521 -22.27 15.88 7.25
CA GLU A 521 -22.69 14.92 8.28
C GLU A 521 -21.52 14.45 9.14
N ALA A 522 -20.39 14.11 8.53
CA ALA A 522 -19.17 13.72 9.24
C ALA A 522 -18.68 14.83 10.20
N ARG A 523 -18.70 16.09 9.74
CA ARG A 523 -18.39 17.24 10.60
C ARG A 523 -19.37 17.35 11.78
N ARG A 524 -20.67 17.15 11.55
CA ARG A 524 -21.69 17.16 12.62
C ARG A 524 -21.46 16.04 13.63
N ARG A 525 -20.98 14.87 13.19
CA ARG A 525 -20.62 13.74 14.05
C ARG A 525 -19.29 13.92 14.78
N GLY A 526 -18.51 14.97 14.46
CA GLY A 526 -17.19 15.22 15.02
C GLY A 526 -16.09 14.29 14.46
N LEU A 527 -16.28 13.78 13.25
CA LEU A 527 -15.27 13.00 12.54
C LEU A 527 -14.25 13.93 11.89
N SER A 528 -12.98 13.51 11.86
CA SER A 528 -11.90 14.26 11.23
C SER A 528 -11.95 14.15 9.70
N ASN A 529 -11.53 15.21 9.01
CA ASN A 529 -11.37 15.24 7.57
C ASN A 529 -9.95 15.76 7.24
N LEU A 530 -8.98 14.87 7.33
CA LEU A 530 -7.56 15.14 7.05
C LEU A 530 -7.30 14.90 5.56
N ARG A 531 -7.40 15.96 4.76
CA ARG A 531 -7.51 15.88 3.30
C ARG A 531 -6.26 15.38 2.60
N ASP A 532 -5.11 15.82 3.06
CA ASP A 532 -3.82 15.54 2.45
C ASP A 532 -2.77 15.14 3.50
N THR A 533 -1.59 14.79 3.02
CA THR A 533 -0.46 14.38 3.84
C THR A 533 -0.08 15.45 4.87
N VAL A 534 -0.07 16.73 4.48
CA VAL A 534 0.32 17.83 5.38
C VAL A 534 -0.67 17.98 6.53
N ASP A 535 -1.98 17.84 6.25
CA ASP A 535 -3.02 17.89 7.29
C ASP A 535 -2.97 16.67 8.23
N CYS A 536 -2.51 15.51 7.75
CA CYS A 536 -2.46 14.28 8.53
C CYS A 536 -1.25 14.19 9.48
N MET A 537 -0.09 14.68 9.04
CA MET A 537 1.17 14.42 9.75
C MET A 537 1.16 14.76 11.24
N PRO A 538 0.51 15.85 11.70
CA PRO A 538 0.43 16.13 13.14
C PRO A 538 -0.11 14.99 13.99
N ALA A 539 -0.88 14.03 13.43
CA ALA A 539 -1.35 12.86 14.15
C ALA A 539 -0.21 11.97 14.70
N TYR A 540 0.93 11.90 14.02
CA TYR A 540 2.08 11.13 14.51
C TYR A 540 2.62 11.64 15.85
N ILE A 541 2.53 12.94 16.10
CA ILE A 541 3.05 13.56 17.31
C ILE A 541 1.94 13.99 18.28
N ASP A 542 0.69 13.61 18.02
CA ASP A 542 -0.41 13.79 18.98
C ASP A 542 -0.13 12.98 20.24
N PRO A 543 -0.23 13.60 21.44
CA PRO A 543 0.01 12.90 22.71
C PRO A 543 -0.81 11.63 22.92
N LYS A 544 -2.01 11.56 22.36
CA LYS A 544 -2.88 10.37 22.40
C LYS A 544 -2.20 9.22 21.64
N ASN A 545 -1.75 9.47 20.43
CA ASN A 545 -1.13 8.46 19.57
C ASN A 545 0.27 8.07 20.07
N ILE A 546 1.06 9.03 20.58
CA ILE A 546 2.33 8.72 21.25
C ILE A 546 2.10 7.77 22.43
N ARG A 547 1.12 8.04 23.31
CA ARG A 547 0.80 7.14 24.43
C ARG A 547 0.41 5.74 23.98
N LEU A 548 -0.40 5.62 22.93
CA LEU A 548 -0.79 4.33 22.36
C LEU A 548 0.43 3.52 21.95
N PHE A 549 1.22 4.06 21.06
CA PHE A 549 2.34 3.30 20.46
C PHE A 549 3.50 3.08 21.42
N SER A 550 3.83 4.06 22.27
CA SER A 550 4.92 3.92 23.23
C SER A 550 4.51 3.10 24.46
N GLY A 551 3.27 3.20 24.90
CA GLY A 551 2.74 2.40 26.01
C GLY A 551 2.80 0.90 25.73
N HIS A 552 2.57 0.52 24.49
CA HIS A 552 2.66 -0.87 24.03
C HIS A 552 4.02 -1.27 23.46
N ASN A 553 5.02 -0.41 23.51
CA ASN A 553 6.35 -0.66 22.94
C ASN A 553 6.34 -1.00 21.42
N ILE A 554 5.38 -0.49 20.68
CA ILE A 554 5.33 -0.63 19.22
C ILE A 554 6.32 0.33 18.57
N LEU A 555 6.23 1.61 18.93
CA LEU A 555 7.14 2.68 18.55
C LEU A 555 7.39 3.57 19.77
N SER A 556 8.64 3.91 20.04
CA SER A 556 8.96 4.93 21.03
C SER A 556 8.53 6.33 20.54
N GLU A 557 8.40 7.29 21.45
CA GLU A 557 8.13 8.68 21.08
C GLU A 557 9.16 9.21 20.07
N THR A 558 10.43 8.89 20.27
CA THR A 558 11.52 9.28 19.37
C THR A 558 11.34 8.69 17.98
N GLU A 559 10.96 7.41 17.89
CA GLU A 559 10.68 6.74 16.61
C GLU A 559 9.45 7.33 15.90
N MET A 560 8.42 7.74 16.64
CA MET A 560 7.23 8.40 16.06
C MET A 560 7.58 9.81 15.53
N ARG A 561 8.34 10.60 16.30
CA ARG A 561 8.80 11.92 15.86
C ARG A 561 9.70 11.82 14.62
N ALA A 562 10.58 10.84 14.57
CA ALA A 562 11.42 10.61 13.41
C ALA A 562 10.59 10.28 12.15
N ARG A 563 9.54 9.46 12.27
CA ARG A 563 8.64 9.17 11.14
C ARG A 563 7.88 10.40 10.67
N TYR A 564 7.42 11.22 11.60
CA TYR A 564 6.82 12.51 11.29
C TYR A 564 7.75 13.38 10.43
N GLU A 565 9.00 13.57 10.86
CA GLU A 565 9.99 14.37 10.13
C GLU A 565 10.31 13.76 8.75
N ILE A 566 10.52 12.45 8.67
CA ILE A 566 10.82 11.76 7.41
C ILE A 566 9.67 11.90 6.40
N HIS A 567 8.41 11.79 6.84
CA HIS A 567 7.27 11.94 5.94
C HIS A 567 7.13 13.36 5.40
N LEU A 568 7.35 14.38 6.24
CA LEU A 568 7.32 15.78 5.83
C LEU A 568 8.45 16.12 4.87
N GLU A 569 9.67 15.68 5.18
CA GLU A 569 10.83 15.83 4.30
C GLU A 569 10.58 15.15 2.93
N ASN A 570 10.04 13.94 2.94
CA ASN A 570 9.70 13.22 1.72
C ASN A 570 8.63 13.96 0.90
N TYR A 571 7.61 14.52 1.55
CA TYR A 571 6.59 15.35 0.89
C TYR A 571 7.21 16.53 0.15
N CYS A 572 8.10 17.28 0.82
CA CYS A 572 8.80 18.43 0.24
C CYS A 572 9.67 18.01 -0.95
N LYS A 573 10.44 16.91 -0.81
CA LYS A 573 11.33 16.39 -1.86
C LYS A 573 10.55 15.94 -3.09
N VAL A 574 9.47 15.18 -2.92
CA VAL A 574 8.62 14.72 -4.03
C VAL A 574 8.05 15.93 -4.78
N THR A 575 7.45 16.88 -4.06
CA THR A 575 6.88 18.08 -4.68
C THR A 575 7.93 18.92 -5.41
N SER A 576 9.14 19.03 -4.84
CA SER A 576 10.27 19.74 -5.47
C SER A 576 10.71 19.06 -6.77
N ILE A 577 10.81 17.72 -6.79
CA ILE A 577 11.18 16.94 -7.99
C ILE A 577 10.12 17.14 -9.08
N GLU A 578 8.84 17.03 -8.73
CA GLU A 578 7.74 17.23 -9.67
C GLU A 578 7.75 18.64 -10.27
N ALA A 579 7.93 19.67 -9.44
CA ALA A 579 8.00 21.06 -9.90
C ALA A 579 9.18 21.30 -10.85
N ALA A 580 10.37 20.80 -10.50
CA ALA A 580 11.55 20.88 -11.33
C ALA A 580 11.38 20.17 -12.67
N THR A 581 10.79 18.96 -12.65
CA THR A 581 10.47 18.18 -13.84
C THR A 581 9.48 18.92 -14.74
N LEU A 582 8.38 19.43 -14.16
CA LEU A 582 7.39 20.19 -14.92
C LEU A 582 8.02 21.42 -15.59
N ARG A 583 8.85 22.18 -14.85
CA ARG A 583 9.57 23.32 -15.41
C ARG A 583 10.44 22.93 -16.60
N ASP A 584 11.22 21.88 -16.47
CA ASP A 584 12.12 21.45 -17.54
C ASP A 584 11.34 21.02 -18.80
N MET A 585 10.28 20.23 -18.63
CA MET A 585 9.40 19.82 -19.73
C MET A 585 8.71 21.00 -20.42
N VAL A 586 8.27 21.99 -19.65
CA VAL A 586 7.64 23.21 -20.21
C VAL A 586 8.65 24.06 -20.98
N MET A 587 9.77 24.38 -20.35
CA MET A 587 10.75 25.34 -20.93
C MET A 587 11.50 24.78 -22.13
N ARG A 588 11.80 23.47 -22.12
CA ARG A 588 12.61 22.83 -23.17
C ARG A 588 11.78 22.07 -24.21
N GLY A 589 10.54 21.69 -23.86
CA GLY A 589 9.66 20.91 -24.74
C GLY A 589 8.47 21.71 -25.25
N ILE A 590 7.56 22.09 -24.35
CA ILE A 590 6.24 22.64 -24.70
C ILE A 590 6.35 24.04 -25.34
N LEU A 591 7.01 24.98 -24.67
CA LEU A 591 7.11 26.35 -25.18
C LEU A 591 7.80 26.40 -26.56
N PRO A 592 8.94 25.72 -26.80
CA PRO A 592 9.53 25.69 -28.13
C PRO A 592 8.63 25.04 -29.20
N ALA A 593 7.87 24.01 -28.84
CA ALA A 593 6.97 23.33 -29.77
C ALA A 593 5.80 24.22 -30.18
N VAL A 594 5.12 24.85 -29.21
CA VAL A 594 4.02 25.78 -29.46
C VAL A 594 4.50 26.99 -30.26
N ASN A 595 5.71 27.52 -29.98
CA ASN A 595 6.29 28.62 -30.71
C ASN A 595 6.57 28.27 -32.19
N ARG A 596 6.99 27.04 -32.49
CA ARG A 596 7.12 26.60 -33.90
C ARG A 596 5.76 26.58 -34.58
N TYR A 597 4.73 26.00 -33.97
CA TYR A 597 3.38 25.97 -34.51
C TYR A 597 2.80 27.37 -34.74
N THR A 598 2.97 28.27 -33.80
CA THR A 598 2.47 29.67 -33.94
C THR A 598 3.25 30.43 -35.01
N ALA A 599 4.52 30.14 -35.25
CA ALA A 599 5.26 30.70 -36.36
C ALA A 599 4.69 30.27 -37.74
N ASP A 600 4.33 29.00 -37.89
CA ASP A 600 3.71 28.48 -39.11
C ASP A 600 2.29 29.03 -39.32
N LEU A 601 1.50 29.16 -38.26
CA LEU A 601 0.20 29.85 -38.31
C LEU A 601 0.36 31.31 -38.78
N THR A 602 1.38 32.00 -38.26
CA THR A 602 1.67 33.40 -38.66
C THR A 602 2.01 33.47 -40.13
N GLN A 603 2.85 32.57 -40.67
CA GLN A 603 3.17 32.48 -42.09
C GLN A 603 1.91 32.23 -42.95
N ALA A 604 1.05 31.29 -42.51
CA ALA A 604 -0.21 30.98 -43.19
C ALA A 604 -1.15 32.20 -43.22
N ILE A 605 -1.26 32.97 -42.14
CA ILE A 605 -2.03 34.22 -42.09
C ILE A 605 -1.49 35.25 -43.09
N LEU A 606 -0.17 35.46 -43.15
CA LEU A 606 0.46 36.42 -44.03
C LEU A 606 0.18 36.05 -45.50
N HIS A 607 0.41 34.81 -45.92
CA HIS A 607 0.14 34.34 -47.29
C HIS A 607 -1.34 34.43 -47.67
N LYS A 608 -2.27 34.06 -46.76
CA LYS A 608 -3.70 34.19 -47.05
C LYS A 608 -4.16 35.63 -47.20
N ARG A 609 -3.58 36.55 -46.42
CA ARG A 609 -3.89 37.99 -46.52
C ARG A 609 -3.38 38.56 -47.86
N GLU A 610 -2.20 38.17 -48.30
CA GLU A 610 -1.66 38.54 -49.64
C GLU A 610 -2.58 38.09 -50.78
N LEU A 611 -3.19 36.91 -50.64
CA LEU A 611 -4.14 36.35 -51.62
C LEU A 611 -5.58 36.81 -51.41
N VAL A 612 -5.86 37.66 -50.42
CA VAL A 612 -7.21 38.13 -50.05
C VAL A 612 -8.15 36.96 -49.67
N VAL A 613 -7.56 35.90 -49.05
CA VAL A 613 -8.32 34.74 -48.52
C VAL A 613 -8.60 34.93 -47.03
N PRO A 614 -9.81 34.59 -46.54
CA PRO A 614 -10.10 34.65 -45.10
C PRO A 614 -9.17 33.78 -44.26
N CYS A 615 -8.64 34.33 -43.16
CA CYS A 615 -7.72 33.64 -42.24
C CYS A 615 -8.21 33.63 -40.78
N ARG A 616 -9.54 33.72 -40.58
CA ARG A 616 -10.15 33.80 -39.24
C ARG A 616 -9.78 32.66 -38.31
N VAL A 617 -9.67 31.42 -38.85
CA VAL A 617 -9.35 30.21 -38.06
C VAL A 617 -7.93 30.32 -37.51
N GLU A 618 -6.95 30.65 -38.37
CA GLU A 618 -5.56 30.80 -38.00
C GLU A 618 -5.34 31.94 -37.01
N GLU A 619 -6.05 33.07 -37.19
CA GLU A 619 -5.98 34.23 -36.29
C GLU A 619 -6.55 33.89 -34.89
N ASP A 620 -7.68 33.18 -34.83
CA ASP A 620 -8.26 32.73 -33.53
C ASP A 620 -7.36 31.75 -32.81
N LEU A 621 -6.79 30.75 -33.52
CA LEU A 621 -5.83 29.79 -32.97
C LEU A 621 -4.56 30.49 -32.47
N LEU A 622 -3.97 31.36 -33.29
CA LEU A 622 -2.76 32.12 -32.94
C LEU A 622 -2.98 32.96 -31.68
N SER A 623 -4.12 33.67 -31.61
CA SER A 623 -4.48 34.48 -30.45
C SER A 623 -4.60 33.64 -29.17
N LYS A 624 -5.31 32.50 -29.22
CA LYS A 624 -5.49 31.58 -28.09
C LYS A 624 -4.17 30.97 -27.64
N LEU A 625 -3.37 30.45 -28.58
CA LEU A 625 -2.09 29.84 -28.26
C LEU A 625 -1.12 30.86 -27.64
N SER A 626 -1.04 32.09 -28.23
CA SER A 626 -0.16 33.15 -27.71
C SER A 626 -0.56 33.57 -26.28
N GLY A 627 -1.87 33.71 -26.02
CA GLY A 627 -2.36 34.06 -24.68
C GLY A 627 -2.06 32.99 -23.63
N LEU A 628 -2.31 31.71 -23.97
CA LEU A 628 -2.00 30.58 -23.07
C LEU A 628 -0.48 30.42 -22.84
N THR A 629 0.33 30.63 -23.89
CA THR A 629 1.80 30.57 -23.80
C THR A 629 2.34 31.63 -22.86
N ALA A 630 1.85 32.87 -22.98
CA ALA A 630 2.23 33.97 -22.09
C ALA A 630 1.85 33.67 -20.62
N SER A 631 0.59 33.24 -20.39
CA SER A 631 0.13 32.83 -19.05
C SER A 631 0.96 31.70 -18.46
N LEU A 632 1.30 30.67 -19.25
CA LEU A 632 2.15 29.56 -18.82
C LEU A 632 3.56 30.04 -18.46
N TYR A 633 4.14 30.91 -19.28
CA TYR A 633 5.47 31.48 -19.01
C TYR A 633 5.50 32.28 -17.71
N ASP A 634 4.49 33.11 -17.47
CA ASP A 634 4.36 33.86 -16.22
C ASP A 634 4.20 32.94 -15.01
N THR A 635 3.41 31.87 -15.15
CA THR A 635 3.24 30.86 -14.09
C THR A 635 4.55 30.12 -13.80
N MET A 636 5.33 29.77 -14.84
CA MET A 636 6.65 29.16 -14.67
C MET A 636 7.62 30.08 -13.94
N ALA A 637 7.66 31.35 -14.30
CA ALA A 637 8.52 32.34 -13.63
C ALA A 637 8.13 32.50 -12.14
N ALA A 638 6.84 32.54 -11.83
CA ALA A 638 6.35 32.60 -10.45
C ALA A 638 6.65 31.32 -9.67
N MET A 639 6.58 30.14 -10.34
CA MET A 639 6.92 28.86 -9.72
C MET A 639 8.43 28.77 -9.43
N GLU A 640 9.28 29.19 -10.36
CA GLU A 640 10.74 29.26 -10.15
C GLU A 640 11.11 30.18 -8.98
N GLN A 641 10.51 31.37 -8.90
CA GLN A 641 10.69 32.24 -7.76
C GLN A 641 10.25 31.60 -6.44
N ALA A 642 9.13 30.85 -6.44
CA ALA A 642 8.67 30.15 -5.25
C ALA A 642 9.61 28.99 -4.87
N MET A 643 10.19 28.28 -5.84
CA MET A 643 11.19 27.24 -5.59
C MET A 643 12.49 27.82 -5.01
N ASP A 644 12.96 28.98 -5.52
CA ASP A 644 14.16 29.66 -5.00
C ASP A 644 13.97 30.19 -3.58
N GLN A 645 12.75 30.50 -3.18
CA GLN A 645 12.38 30.97 -1.85
C GLN A 645 11.93 29.85 -0.92
N ALA A 646 11.87 28.61 -1.42
CA ALA A 646 11.39 27.49 -0.63
C ALA A 646 12.29 27.24 0.60
N PRO A 647 11.68 26.99 1.76
CA PRO A 647 12.44 26.55 2.93
C PRO A 647 13.07 25.20 2.66
N ASP A 648 14.12 24.87 3.42
CA ASP A 648 14.73 23.53 3.36
C ASP A 648 13.66 22.45 3.59
N ALA A 649 13.78 21.34 2.88
CA ALA A 649 12.88 20.20 3.02
C ALA A 649 12.83 19.64 4.46
N GLU A 650 13.91 19.81 5.22
CA GLU A 650 14.00 19.47 6.64
C GLU A 650 13.28 20.47 7.57
N GLY A 651 12.69 21.53 7.02
CA GLY A 651 11.98 22.58 7.78
C GLY A 651 10.63 22.14 8.39
N GLY A 652 10.33 20.86 8.41
CA GLY A 652 9.15 20.27 9.07
C GLY A 652 7.82 20.72 8.44
N ILE A 653 6.78 20.86 9.29
CA ILE A 653 5.41 21.12 8.83
C ILE A 653 5.25 22.45 8.09
N GLU A 654 5.99 23.48 8.47
CA GLU A 654 5.91 24.80 7.82
C GLU A 654 6.50 24.76 6.41
N ALA A 655 7.58 23.99 6.22
CA ALA A 655 8.11 23.73 4.89
C ALA A 655 7.07 22.98 4.03
N ALA A 656 6.50 21.90 4.54
CA ALA A 656 5.50 21.12 3.81
C ALA A 656 4.27 21.96 3.43
N ARG A 657 3.80 22.85 4.31
CA ARG A 657 2.73 23.81 3.99
C ARG A 657 3.11 24.74 2.85
N TYR A 658 4.34 25.29 2.87
CA TYR A 658 4.83 26.13 1.79
C TYR A 658 4.86 25.38 0.45
N TYR A 659 5.41 24.17 0.44
CA TYR A 659 5.46 23.33 -0.77
C TYR A 659 4.05 23.04 -1.31
N ARG A 660 3.08 22.76 -0.45
CA ARG A 660 1.68 22.56 -0.85
C ARG A 660 1.05 23.82 -1.43
N GLU A 661 1.14 24.95 -0.71
CA GLU A 661 0.34 26.15 -0.97
C GLU A 661 0.97 27.04 -2.04
N GLU A 662 2.29 27.07 -2.12
CA GLU A 662 2.99 27.94 -3.06
C GLU A 662 3.47 27.20 -4.32
N ILE A 663 4.05 26.01 -4.18
CA ILE A 663 4.59 25.27 -5.31
C ILE A 663 3.50 24.38 -5.96
N GLY A 664 2.82 23.55 -5.18
CA GLY A 664 1.78 22.65 -5.68
C GLY A 664 0.62 23.38 -6.37
N ARG A 665 0.19 24.52 -5.82
CA ARG A 665 -0.84 25.36 -6.46
C ARG A 665 -0.39 25.88 -7.83
N ARG A 666 0.86 26.32 -7.98
CA ARG A 666 1.38 26.79 -9.28
C ARG A 666 1.54 25.67 -10.29
N MET A 667 1.89 24.49 -9.85
CA MET A 667 1.91 23.32 -10.72
C MET A 667 0.52 23.02 -11.30
N GLU A 668 -0.54 23.12 -10.48
CA GLU A 668 -1.91 22.91 -10.95
C GLU A 668 -2.36 24.01 -11.92
N GLU A 669 -2.03 25.29 -11.64
CA GLU A 669 -2.29 26.41 -12.56
C GLU A 669 -1.57 26.21 -13.91
N ALA A 670 -0.31 25.76 -13.88
CA ALA A 670 0.46 25.44 -15.08
C ALA A 670 -0.20 24.30 -15.88
N ARG A 671 -0.61 23.25 -15.20
CA ARG A 671 -1.29 22.10 -15.82
C ARG A 671 -2.51 22.53 -16.62
N GLN A 672 -3.37 23.40 -16.07
CA GLN A 672 -4.57 23.89 -16.77
C GLN A 672 -4.22 24.58 -18.09
N SER A 673 -3.15 25.37 -18.12
CA SER A 673 -2.67 26.02 -19.33
C SER A 673 -2.09 25.02 -20.33
N ILE A 674 -1.31 24.06 -19.84
CA ILE A 674 -0.66 23.03 -20.68
C ILE A 674 -1.69 22.10 -21.32
N ASP A 675 -2.67 21.61 -20.57
CA ASP A 675 -3.72 20.71 -21.07
C ASP A 675 -4.55 21.40 -22.19
N ARG A 676 -4.75 22.73 -22.10
CA ARG A 676 -5.37 23.50 -23.16
C ARG A 676 -4.45 23.70 -24.36
N LEU A 677 -3.15 23.97 -24.15
CA LEU A 677 -2.18 24.05 -25.23
C LEU A 677 -2.08 22.72 -26.00
N GLU A 678 -2.06 21.57 -25.29
CA GLU A 678 -2.09 20.24 -25.91
C GLU A 678 -3.31 20.07 -26.84
N SER A 679 -4.50 20.48 -26.37
CA SER A 679 -5.73 20.35 -27.16
C SER A 679 -5.81 21.25 -28.39
N LEU A 680 -5.01 22.33 -28.46
CA LEU A 680 -5.03 23.31 -29.55
C LEU A 680 -3.83 23.21 -30.48
N THR A 681 -2.73 22.60 -30.04
CA THR A 681 -1.52 22.44 -30.83
C THR A 681 -1.67 21.24 -31.77
N ALA A 682 -1.29 21.39 -33.03
CA ALA A 682 -1.35 20.28 -33.97
C ALA A 682 -0.44 19.12 -33.53
N ALA A 683 -0.92 17.89 -33.73
CA ALA A 683 -0.29 16.67 -33.19
C ALA A 683 1.19 16.51 -33.61
N GLU A 684 1.55 16.93 -34.81
CA GLU A 684 2.95 16.88 -35.33
C GLU A 684 3.91 17.81 -34.58
N TYR A 685 3.39 18.84 -33.90
CA TYR A 685 4.20 19.78 -33.11
C TYR A 685 4.26 19.40 -31.63
N TRP A 686 3.23 18.67 -31.10
CA TRP A 686 3.18 18.33 -29.68
C TRP A 686 4.30 17.35 -29.31
N PRO A 687 5.18 17.68 -28.33
CA PRO A 687 6.42 16.94 -28.15
C PRO A 687 6.30 15.65 -27.34
N TYR A 688 5.17 15.45 -26.62
CA TYR A 688 4.99 14.37 -25.69
C TYR A 688 3.84 13.44 -26.08
N PRO A 689 3.91 12.14 -25.76
CA PRO A 689 2.76 11.25 -25.88
C PRO A 689 1.56 11.76 -25.08
N THR A 690 0.40 11.77 -25.73
CA THR A 690 -0.89 12.14 -25.09
C THR A 690 -1.44 10.99 -24.26
N TYR A 691 -2.48 11.24 -23.47
CA TYR A 691 -3.18 10.17 -22.75
C TYR A 691 -3.78 9.12 -23.69
N ALA A 692 -4.25 9.53 -24.87
CA ALA A 692 -4.73 8.60 -25.90
C ALA A 692 -3.60 7.66 -26.37
N ASP A 693 -2.40 8.19 -26.61
CA ASP A 693 -1.25 7.40 -27.04
C ASP A 693 -0.81 6.39 -25.95
N ILE A 694 -0.83 6.79 -24.70
CA ILE A 694 -0.33 5.98 -23.57
C ILE A 694 -1.34 4.91 -23.16
N LEU A 695 -2.60 5.30 -22.93
CA LEU A 695 -3.62 4.44 -22.32
C LEU A 695 -4.20 3.40 -23.28
N PHE A 696 -4.06 3.61 -24.59
CA PHE A 696 -4.63 2.73 -25.61
C PHE A 696 -3.59 2.02 -26.49
N SER A 697 -2.29 2.12 -26.14
CA SER A 697 -1.20 1.50 -26.89
C SER A 697 -0.92 0.03 -26.53
N VAL A 698 -1.46 -0.46 -25.41
CA VAL A 698 -1.26 -1.83 -24.91
C VAL A 698 -2.47 -2.70 -25.14
#